data_e7488e35db38e1f8d1fbb4840f33796c
#
_entry.id   e7488e35db38e1f8d1fbb4840f33796c
#
_cell.length_a   1.000
_cell.length_b   1.000
_cell.length_c   1.000
_cell.angle_alpha   90.00
_cell.angle_beta   90.00
_cell.angle_gamma   90.00
#
_symmetry.space_group_name_H-M   'P 1'
#
loop_
_entity.id
_entity.type
_entity.pdbx_description
1 polymer ?
#
loop_
_entity_poly.entity_id
_entity_poly.type
_entity_poly.pdbx_seq_one_letter_code
_entity_poly.pdbx_strand_id
1 'polypeptide(L)'
;MTTSGLDPGAGSGALGGEELRLPRGARPERYELLISPDLSSGRFSGVARIELEVLLDLERLVLNALELGIEAPELRPGWASAGDEPGEPRSLAIELDEERQEAAFVPTSGTVAPGRYTLSCSFSGVLNDRLSGFYRSVYVDDEGVERVIATTQFEETDARRAFPCFDEPDLKAVFDITIDEPEGMLAVSNSPELSSTALAGGGRRVRFAPTIKMSTYLVAFVVGPLEATPAVDVDGVALRVVHRPGRGHLVNLAIDAANHALRFYRDYFGLPYPGTKLDLVALPDFASGAMENLGCVTFREALLLADPEHTARAEMERVVEVIDHEIAHMWFGDLVTMRWWNGIWLNEAFATFMALCCEDDYRPEWQVFVSFARRRASALGVDGLHTTRPVEFPVRRPDEAAAMFDVLTYEKGASVLWMLEQYLGRASFREGVRRYLARHAYGNTDAVDLWEAIGAEAGEVPVREIMGSWILQGGHPLVSARLLGAGTSGPPTLELSQEPFSYLPEPMDNPLAERDEGRSSGIGSSWLVPLLVGGAGGERPHRVLLGASPERVEVERGAPVVNAGGSGFFRVGYDAESLAGLLASFGVLRPLERFNLVADTWATCLAGRARLGTLAEVLSHLGDDPDPHVWSVAIGALGLLDTLAPEVDRPLVAGAARALLLPQLERVGWDPRPGDDEQVPMLRAGLVTALGTFGRAEAVSARCVELFADEVAGRAVVDADLAGAVLAVVAYHAGQAELDAILARYRAPRDPMDEVRNLSSLGRLRDPGLAEQVLGLCLTEIRSQNAPYLIASMLSTREIGPTTWRFVEAHLPEMMDRFPANSIHRVFEGIPGLGQVDAAGTPRYADQVRSFLDSAIQGARRRLVAQSVERLEANVRLARRLPAELAELGGLAPRR
;
A
#
# COMPACT_ATOMS: atom_id res chain seq x y z
N MET A 1 30.54 -42.63 1.98
CA MET A 1 31.65 -42.26 2.87
C MET A 1 31.75 -40.76 2.92
N THR A 2 31.64 -40.27 4.15
CA THR A 2 31.84 -38.94 4.69
C THR A 2 30.85 -37.87 4.27
N THR A 3 29.81 -37.76 5.07
CA THR A 3 28.99 -36.61 5.33
C THR A 3 29.83 -35.52 6.04
N SER A 4 30.01 -34.34 5.43
CA SER A 4 30.47 -33.16 6.15
C SER A 4 29.24 -32.27 6.45
N GLY A 5 28.86 -32.28 7.73
CA GLY A 5 27.84 -31.35 8.25
C GLY A 5 28.30 -29.91 8.11
N LEU A 6 27.46 -29.06 7.58
CA LEU A 6 27.58 -27.61 7.70
C LEU A 6 26.91 -27.21 9.01
N ASP A 7 27.73 -26.70 9.90
CA ASP A 7 27.35 -26.10 11.18
C ASP A 7 26.64 -24.74 10.91
N PRO A 8 25.38 -24.53 11.37
CA PRO A 8 24.67 -23.26 11.20
C PRO A 8 25.04 -22.18 12.24
N GLY A 9 26.25 -22.26 12.80
CA GLY A 9 26.65 -21.43 13.93
C GLY A 9 27.93 -20.63 13.79
N ALA A 10 28.33 -20.17 12.59
CA ALA A 10 29.53 -19.33 12.48
C ALA A 10 29.38 -18.24 11.43
N GLY A 11 29.00 -17.05 11.87
CA GLY A 11 28.93 -15.84 11.03
C GLY A 11 28.41 -14.58 11.72
N SER A 12 28.45 -14.46 13.05
CA SER A 12 28.18 -13.17 13.71
C SER A 12 29.46 -12.37 13.85
N GLY A 13 29.85 -11.69 12.77
CA GLY A 13 30.77 -10.54 12.86
C GLY A 13 30.01 -9.38 13.50
N ALA A 14 30.53 -8.88 14.63
CA ALA A 14 29.94 -7.78 15.38
C ALA A 14 29.66 -6.54 14.52
N LEU A 15 28.39 -6.29 14.22
CA LEU A 15 27.87 -5.00 13.78
C LEU A 15 26.85 -4.55 14.84
N GLY A 16 27.14 -3.40 15.46
CA GLY A 16 26.45 -2.90 16.63
C GLY A 16 24.96 -2.62 16.43
N GLY A 17 24.15 -3.39 17.11
CA GLY A 17 22.70 -3.29 17.26
C GLY A 17 22.17 -4.63 17.73
N GLU A 18 21.74 -4.72 18.98
CA GLU A 18 21.14 -5.93 19.54
C GLU A 18 19.80 -6.21 18.84
N GLU A 19 19.62 -7.43 18.33
CA GLU A 19 18.34 -7.87 17.71
C GLU A 19 17.30 -8.08 18.82
N LEU A 20 16.18 -7.38 18.75
CA LEU A 20 15.10 -7.48 19.73
C LEU A 20 14.16 -8.66 19.41
N ARG A 21 14.64 -9.88 19.62
CA ARG A 21 13.92 -11.13 19.48
C ARG A 21 13.70 -11.77 20.86
N LEU A 22 12.54 -12.42 21.03
CA LEU A 22 12.28 -13.21 22.23
C LEU A 22 13.24 -14.40 22.34
N PRO A 23 13.65 -14.79 23.60
CA PRO A 23 14.42 -16.01 23.82
C PRO A 23 13.70 -17.25 23.34
N ARG A 24 14.36 -18.16 22.63
CA ARG A 24 13.80 -19.41 22.06
C ARG A 24 13.73 -20.57 23.06
N GLY A 25 13.81 -20.30 24.36
CA GLY A 25 13.71 -21.31 25.41
C GLY A 25 12.30 -21.79 25.73
N ALA A 26 11.28 -21.11 25.24
CA ALA A 26 9.87 -21.48 25.35
C ALA A 26 9.13 -21.18 24.06
N ARG A 27 8.01 -21.89 23.82
CA ARG A 27 7.11 -21.65 22.69
C ARG A 27 5.67 -21.80 23.11
N PRO A 28 4.74 -20.94 22.62
CA PRO A 28 3.33 -21.06 22.89
C PRO A 28 2.71 -22.19 22.06
N GLU A 29 1.62 -22.78 22.56
CA GLU A 29 0.79 -23.72 21.83
C GLU A 29 -0.67 -23.26 21.77
N ARG A 30 -1.16 -22.64 22.86
CA ARG A 30 -2.55 -22.21 22.99
C ARG A 30 -2.69 -21.04 23.92
N TYR A 31 -3.57 -20.11 23.57
CA TYR A 31 -4.03 -19.00 24.42
C TYR A 31 -5.51 -19.16 24.74
N GLU A 32 -5.89 -19.01 26.00
CA GLU A 32 -7.26 -18.74 26.42
C GLU A 32 -7.31 -17.29 26.88
N LEU A 33 -8.03 -16.44 26.16
CA LEU A 33 -8.14 -15.00 26.41
C LEU A 33 -9.57 -14.65 26.86
N LEU A 34 -9.71 -13.98 28.00
CA LEU A 34 -10.92 -13.28 28.38
C LEU A 34 -10.65 -11.78 28.24
N ILE A 35 -11.46 -11.08 27.46
CA ILE A 35 -11.37 -9.65 27.19
C ILE A 35 -12.64 -8.97 27.70
N SER A 36 -12.49 -7.97 28.55
CA SER A 36 -13.61 -7.22 29.16
C SER A 36 -13.39 -5.71 28.89
N PRO A 37 -13.89 -5.17 27.76
CA PRO A 37 -13.78 -3.74 27.46
C PRO A 37 -14.82 -2.94 28.24
N ASP A 38 -14.42 -1.79 28.78
CA ASP A 38 -15.29 -0.75 29.30
C ASP A 38 -15.23 0.48 28.39
N LEU A 39 -16.20 0.54 27.46
CA LEU A 39 -16.29 1.62 26.48
C LEU A 39 -16.53 2.98 27.12
N SER A 40 -17.12 3.01 28.30
CA SER A 40 -17.47 4.24 29.01
C SER A 40 -16.26 4.90 29.67
N SER A 41 -15.38 4.11 30.26
CA SER A 41 -14.15 4.60 30.89
C SER A 41 -12.95 4.63 29.96
N GLY A 42 -13.06 4.04 28.73
CA GLY A 42 -11.97 3.92 27.78
C GLY A 42 -10.86 2.98 28.29
N ARG A 43 -11.22 1.95 29.06
CA ARG A 43 -10.29 0.96 29.62
C ARG A 43 -10.71 -0.46 29.27
N PHE A 44 -9.77 -1.38 29.42
CA PHE A 44 -10.09 -2.81 29.33
C PHE A 44 -9.34 -3.60 30.39
N SER A 45 -9.86 -4.78 30.69
CA SER A 45 -9.18 -5.78 31.51
C SER A 45 -9.33 -7.16 30.89
N GLY A 46 -8.54 -8.12 31.35
CA GLY A 46 -8.62 -9.47 30.85
C GLY A 46 -7.85 -10.47 31.65
N VAL A 47 -7.96 -11.72 31.25
CA VAL A 47 -7.19 -12.86 31.78
C VAL A 47 -6.57 -13.58 30.59
N ALA A 48 -5.27 -13.83 30.64
CA ALA A 48 -4.57 -14.70 29.71
C ALA A 48 -4.16 -15.99 30.42
N ARG A 49 -4.44 -17.13 29.75
CA ARG A 49 -3.87 -18.44 30.07
C ARG A 49 -3.16 -18.95 28.85
N ILE A 50 -1.85 -19.20 28.97
CA ILE A 50 -0.99 -19.56 27.86
C ILE A 50 -0.41 -20.94 28.11
N GLU A 51 -0.85 -21.93 27.34
CA GLU A 51 -0.21 -23.25 27.30
C GLU A 51 1.07 -23.11 26.48
N LEU A 52 2.20 -23.44 27.10
CA LEU A 52 3.53 -23.30 26.52
C LEU A 52 4.43 -24.51 26.80
N GLU A 53 5.35 -24.79 25.92
CA GLU A 53 6.39 -25.77 26.09
C GLU A 53 7.71 -25.08 26.38
N VAL A 54 8.30 -25.42 27.52
CA VAL A 54 9.65 -24.99 27.90
C VAL A 54 10.63 -26.04 27.35
N LEU A 55 11.62 -25.58 26.57
CA LEU A 55 12.54 -26.43 25.82
C LEU A 55 13.88 -26.66 26.54
N LEU A 56 14.24 -25.76 27.45
CA LEU A 56 15.49 -25.80 28.24
C LEU A 56 15.24 -25.18 29.63
N ASP A 57 16.17 -25.37 30.57
CA ASP A 57 16.05 -24.75 31.89
C ASP A 57 16.09 -23.22 31.81
N LEU A 58 15.04 -22.56 32.34
CA LEU A 58 14.89 -21.12 32.28
C LEU A 58 14.90 -20.48 33.66
N GLU A 59 15.70 -19.44 33.84
CA GLU A 59 15.66 -18.58 35.01
C GLU A 59 14.43 -17.66 34.99
N ARG A 60 13.95 -17.32 33.78
CA ARG A 60 12.76 -16.47 33.54
C ARG A 60 12.06 -16.85 32.22
N LEU A 61 10.74 -16.69 32.19
CA LEU A 61 9.97 -16.71 30.94
C LEU A 61 9.79 -15.27 30.47
N VAL A 62 10.10 -14.98 29.20
CA VAL A 62 10.01 -13.62 28.63
C VAL A 62 8.93 -13.63 27.54
N LEU A 63 7.97 -12.72 27.67
CA LEU A 63 6.92 -12.45 26.70
C LEU A 63 6.99 -10.95 26.32
N ASN A 64 6.36 -10.59 25.21
CA ASN A 64 6.16 -9.16 24.89
C ASN A 64 4.96 -8.62 25.69
N ALA A 65 5.10 -7.39 26.16
CA ALA A 65 4.03 -6.61 26.78
C ALA A 65 4.41 -5.12 26.77
N LEU A 66 3.46 -4.27 26.44
CA LEU A 66 3.65 -2.83 26.36
C LEU A 66 2.39 -2.10 26.83
N GLU A 67 2.55 -1.10 27.71
CA GLU A 67 1.43 -0.29 28.23
C GLU A 67 0.35 -1.11 28.98
N LEU A 68 0.71 -2.28 29.51
CA LEU A 68 -0.18 -3.16 30.27
C LEU A 68 0.17 -3.20 31.76
N GLY A 69 -0.85 -3.14 32.62
CA GLY A 69 -0.74 -3.59 34.00
C GLY A 69 -0.92 -5.11 34.05
N ILE A 70 0.05 -5.87 34.56
CA ILE A 70 -0.01 -7.33 34.64
C ILE A 70 0.05 -7.72 36.11
N GLU A 71 -0.91 -8.57 36.56
CA GLU A 71 -1.07 -8.96 37.94
C GLU A 71 -1.27 -10.47 38.11
N ALA A 72 -1.02 -10.96 39.34
CA ALA A 72 -1.28 -12.33 39.80
C ALA A 72 -0.76 -13.43 38.85
N PRO A 73 0.54 -13.40 38.43
CA PRO A 73 1.07 -14.42 37.53
C PRO A 73 1.29 -15.74 38.26
N GLU A 74 0.82 -16.80 37.65
CA GLU A 74 1.01 -18.18 38.09
C GLU A 74 1.52 -19.06 36.97
N LEU A 75 2.45 -19.99 37.26
CA LEU A 75 2.88 -21.03 36.36
C LEU A 75 2.49 -22.40 36.91
N ARG A 76 1.74 -23.18 36.13
CA ARG A 76 1.31 -24.55 36.48
C ARG A 76 1.91 -25.55 35.52
N PRO A 77 2.49 -26.67 35.99
CA PRO A 77 2.82 -27.79 35.12
C PRO A 77 1.57 -28.41 34.50
N GLY A 78 1.66 -28.79 33.25
CA GLY A 78 0.61 -29.43 32.46
C GLY A 78 -0.21 -28.52 31.55
N TRP A 79 -0.87 -29.09 30.57
CA TRP A 79 -1.81 -28.44 29.65
C TRP A 79 -3.21 -29.03 29.83
N ALA A 80 -4.19 -28.18 30.13
CA ALA A 80 -5.58 -28.61 30.24
C ALA A 80 -6.14 -29.14 28.90
N SER A 81 -5.75 -28.53 27.79
CA SER A 81 -6.16 -28.98 26.44
C SER A 81 -5.66 -30.37 26.07
N ALA A 82 -4.54 -30.82 26.63
CA ALA A 82 -4.00 -32.17 26.44
C ALA A 82 -4.53 -33.19 27.47
N GLY A 83 -5.35 -32.76 28.42
CA GLY A 83 -5.89 -33.61 29.51
C GLY A 83 -4.87 -33.91 30.61
N ASP A 84 -3.79 -33.13 30.70
CA ASP A 84 -2.83 -33.27 31.81
C ASP A 84 -3.48 -32.91 33.15
N GLU A 85 -3.15 -33.64 34.21
CA GLU A 85 -3.55 -33.24 35.56
C GLU A 85 -2.76 -31.98 35.97
N PRO A 86 -3.44 -30.90 36.42
CA PRO A 86 -2.74 -29.67 36.75
C PRO A 86 -1.84 -29.87 37.99
N GLY A 87 -0.55 -29.56 37.81
CA GLY A 87 0.40 -29.58 38.91
C GLY A 87 0.21 -28.39 39.89
N GLU A 88 0.97 -28.40 41.00
CA GLU A 88 0.94 -27.30 41.98
C GLU A 88 1.38 -25.99 41.33
N PRO A 89 0.63 -24.87 41.58
CA PRO A 89 0.98 -23.57 41.01
C PRO A 89 2.25 -23.00 41.66
N ARG A 90 3.05 -22.33 40.86
CA ARG A 90 4.20 -21.52 41.30
C ARG A 90 3.88 -20.04 41.07
N SER A 91 4.04 -19.24 42.13
CA SER A 91 3.97 -17.78 41.98
C SER A 91 5.21 -17.24 41.26
N LEU A 92 5.00 -16.26 40.41
CA LEU A 92 6.05 -15.57 39.68
C LEU A 92 6.14 -14.10 40.12
N ALA A 93 7.32 -13.52 40.03
CA ALA A 93 7.49 -12.05 40.02
C ALA A 93 7.45 -11.57 38.55
N ILE A 94 7.10 -10.31 38.36
CA ILE A 94 7.07 -9.66 37.04
C ILE A 94 8.11 -8.56 37.02
N GLU A 95 8.93 -8.55 35.96
CA GLU A 95 9.88 -7.48 35.62
C GLU A 95 9.49 -6.93 34.27
N LEU A 96 9.11 -5.65 34.17
CA LEU A 96 8.75 -4.99 32.92
C LEU A 96 9.94 -4.22 32.36
N ASP A 97 10.19 -4.33 31.08
CA ASP A 97 11.17 -3.57 30.32
C ASP A 97 10.47 -2.84 29.16
N GLU A 98 10.19 -1.55 29.38
CA GLU A 98 9.47 -0.73 28.40
C GLU A 98 10.31 -0.48 27.13
N GLU A 99 11.65 -0.41 27.24
CA GLU A 99 12.51 -0.18 26.07
C GLU A 99 12.54 -1.41 25.15
N ARG A 100 12.56 -2.61 25.74
CA ARG A 100 12.48 -3.88 25.01
C ARG A 100 11.05 -4.31 24.73
N GLN A 101 10.06 -3.66 25.33
CA GLN A 101 8.64 -4.04 25.26
C GLN A 101 8.41 -5.49 25.73
N GLU A 102 9.05 -5.86 26.85
CA GLU A 102 9.06 -7.21 27.40
C GLU A 102 8.53 -7.25 28.82
N ALA A 103 7.92 -8.39 29.17
CA ALA A 103 7.58 -8.77 30.54
C ALA A 103 8.29 -10.10 30.86
N ALA A 104 9.19 -10.08 31.85
CA ALA A 104 9.84 -11.27 32.34
C ALA A 104 9.09 -11.81 33.57
N PHE A 105 8.67 -13.06 33.50
CA PHE A 105 8.02 -13.82 34.55
C PHE A 105 9.06 -14.69 35.26
N VAL A 106 9.46 -14.27 36.45
CA VAL A 106 10.57 -14.85 37.23
C VAL A 106 10.03 -15.75 38.33
N PRO A 107 10.36 -17.05 38.39
CA PRO A 107 10.00 -17.93 39.47
C PRO A 107 10.53 -17.39 40.83
N THR A 108 9.69 -17.37 41.84
CA THR A 108 10.10 -16.93 43.20
C THR A 108 11.14 -17.86 43.85
N SER A 109 11.33 -19.07 43.27
CA SER A 109 12.35 -20.03 43.68
C SER A 109 12.70 -21.00 42.54
N GLY A 110 13.99 -21.29 42.35
CA GLY A 110 14.51 -22.23 41.38
C GLY A 110 14.36 -21.76 39.93
N THR A 111 14.47 -22.68 38.99
CA THR A 111 14.30 -22.48 37.54
C THR A 111 13.03 -23.17 37.05
N VAL A 112 12.62 -22.88 35.82
CA VAL A 112 11.58 -23.61 35.08
C VAL A 112 12.27 -24.67 34.24
N ALA A 113 12.08 -25.95 34.60
CA ALA A 113 12.66 -27.06 33.86
C ALA A 113 11.91 -27.31 32.53
N PRO A 114 12.55 -28.00 31.54
CA PRO A 114 11.87 -28.41 30.31
C PRO A 114 10.58 -29.17 30.60
N GLY A 115 9.51 -28.85 29.86
CA GLY A 115 8.20 -29.48 30.04
C GLY A 115 7.03 -28.63 29.58
N ARG A 116 5.82 -29.10 29.82
CA ARG A 116 4.57 -28.41 29.51
C ARG A 116 4.09 -27.60 30.70
N TYR A 117 3.70 -26.36 30.43
CA TYR A 117 3.22 -25.44 31.47
C TYR A 117 2.06 -24.60 30.98
N THR A 118 1.24 -24.15 31.91
CA THR A 118 0.22 -23.12 31.70
C THR A 118 0.62 -21.88 32.52
N LEU A 119 0.95 -20.79 31.84
CA LEU A 119 1.14 -19.45 32.42
C LEU A 119 -0.22 -18.75 32.49
N SER A 120 -0.62 -18.25 33.66
CA SER A 120 -1.85 -17.47 33.82
C SER A 120 -1.55 -16.13 34.47
N CYS A 121 -2.18 -15.07 34.00
CA CYS A 121 -2.14 -13.74 34.62
C CYS A 121 -3.40 -12.94 34.26
N SER A 122 -3.74 -11.96 35.12
CA SER A 122 -4.67 -10.90 34.76
C SER A 122 -3.91 -9.71 34.20
N PHE A 123 -4.58 -8.95 33.31
CA PHE A 123 -4.01 -7.75 32.72
C PHE A 123 -5.05 -6.65 32.54
N SER A 124 -4.59 -5.42 32.44
CA SER A 124 -5.43 -4.25 32.19
C SER A 124 -4.68 -3.22 31.32
N GLY A 125 -5.44 -2.42 30.55
CA GLY A 125 -4.89 -1.39 29.69
C GLY A 125 -5.89 -0.27 29.39
N VAL A 126 -5.50 0.62 28.49
CA VAL A 126 -6.30 1.76 28.04
C VAL A 126 -6.67 1.57 26.58
N LEU A 127 -7.95 1.76 26.24
CA LEU A 127 -8.39 1.90 24.85
C LEU A 127 -7.88 3.25 24.32
N ASN A 128 -6.73 3.22 23.69
CA ASN A 128 -6.09 4.44 23.18
C ASN A 128 -6.84 4.99 21.94
N ASP A 129 -6.40 6.14 21.42
CA ASP A 129 -6.91 6.81 20.21
C ASP A 129 -5.85 6.93 19.10
N ARG A 130 -4.78 6.11 19.19
CA ARG A 130 -3.65 6.11 18.23
C ARG A 130 -3.86 5.15 17.07
N LEU A 131 -5.00 4.45 17.01
CA LEU A 131 -5.38 3.49 15.96
C LEU A 131 -4.42 2.29 15.88
N SER A 132 -3.84 1.87 16.99
CA SER A 132 -2.98 0.68 17.10
C SER A 132 -3.18 -0.04 18.43
N GLY A 133 -2.90 -1.34 18.50
CA GLY A 133 -3.20 -2.18 19.63
C GLY A 133 -4.71 -2.38 19.82
N PHE A 134 -5.20 -2.36 21.05
CA PHE A 134 -6.62 -2.35 21.34
C PHE A 134 -7.05 -0.91 21.61
N TYR A 135 -7.81 -0.33 20.66
CA TYR A 135 -8.08 1.10 20.62
C TYR A 135 -9.57 1.41 20.46
N ARG A 136 -9.95 2.69 20.67
CA ARG A 136 -11.29 3.20 20.43
C ARG A 136 -11.39 3.90 19.08
N SER A 137 -12.40 3.52 18.29
CA SER A 137 -12.86 4.25 17.11
C SER A 137 -14.16 4.98 17.49
N VAL A 138 -14.24 6.27 17.10
CA VAL A 138 -15.33 7.14 17.52
C VAL A 138 -16.08 7.69 16.33
N TYR A 139 -17.41 7.69 16.40
CA TYR A 139 -18.25 8.32 15.38
C TYR A 139 -19.46 9.00 16.02
N VAL A 140 -20.05 9.94 15.27
CA VAL A 140 -21.34 10.53 15.62
C VAL A 140 -22.41 9.84 14.80
N ASP A 141 -23.45 9.33 15.47
CA ASP A 141 -24.57 8.70 14.79
C ASP A 141 -25.53 9.72 14.14
N ASP A 142 -26.51 9.24 13.41
CA ASP A 142 -27.49 10.08 12.70
C ASP A 142 -28.38 10.92 13.66
N GLU A 143 -28.37 10.60 14.96
CA GLU A 143 -29.06 11.34 16.02
C GLU A 143 -28.15 12.39 16.71
N GLY A 144 -26.90 12.50 16.26
CA GLY A 144 -25.90 13.44 16.82
C GLY A 144 -25.24 12.95 18.11
N VAL A 145 -25.33 11.66 18.44
CA VAL A 145 -24.75 11.06 19.64
C VAL A 145 -23.39 10.43 19.30
N GLU A 146 -22.39 10.75 20.12
CA GLU A 146 -21.09 10.11 20.03
C GLU A 146 -21.18 8.63 20.42
N ARG A 147 -20.62 7.75 19.59
CA ARG A 147 -20.54 6.30 19.79
C ARG A 147 -19.10 5.83 19.74
N VAL A 148 -18.81 4.81 20.54
CA VAL A 148 -17.48 4.22 20.64
C VAL A 148 -17.53 2.76 20.21
N ILE A 149 -16.57 2.36 19.39
CA ILE A 149 -16.26 0.97 19.05
C ILE A 149 -14.87 0.68 19.61
N ALA A 150 -14.70 -0.39 20.38
CA ALA A 150 -13.39 -0.93 20.72
C ALA A 150 -12.99 -1.94 19.64
N THR A 151 -11.79 -1.78 19.05
CA THR A 151 -11.31 -2.62 17.95
C THR A 151 -9.79 -2.78 18.01
N THR A 152 -9.28 -3.76 17.30
CA THR A 152 -7.84 -4.08 17.27
C THR A 152 -7.18 -3.73 15.96
N GLN A 153 -5.87 -3.33 16.06
CA GLN A 153 -4.90 -3.33 14.95
C GLN A 153 -3.58 -3.80 15.55
N PHE A 154 -3.16 -5.03 15.23
CA PHE A 154 -2.01 -5.66 15.87
C PHE A 154 -0.77 -5.78 14.98
N GLU A 155 -0.93 -5.71 13.68
CA GLU A 155 0.21 -5.70 12.80
C GLU A 155 0.93 -4.34 12.90
N GLU A 156 2.27 -4.32 13.05
CA GLU A 156 3.18 -5.51 13.01
C GLU A 156 3.32 -6.16 14.40
N THR A 157 3.43 -5.40 15.47
CA THR A 157 3.84 -5.89 16.80
C THR A 157 3.05 -5.25 17.93
N ASP A 158 1.76 -5.01 17.72
CA ASP A 158 0.89 -4.30 18.66
C ASP A 158 -0.09 -5.22 19.42
N ALA A 159 -0.05 -6.56 19.22
CA ALA A 159 -0.78 -7.50 20.07
C ALA A 159 -0.32 -7.42 21.54
N ARG A 160 0.96 -7.11 21.76
CA ARG A 160 1.58 -6.86 23.08
C ARG A 160 0.98 -5.69 23.85
N ARG A 161 0.22 -4.81 23.19
CA ARG A 161 -0.54 -3.70 23.83
C ARG A 161 -1.93 -4.11 24.30
N ALA A 162 -2.39 -5.31 23.90
CA ALA A 162 -3.72 -5.82 24.25
C ALA A 162 -3.65 -6.96 25.27
N PHE A 163 -2.64 -7.82 25.18
CA PHE A 163 -2.41 -8.92 26.13
C PHE A 163 -0.95 -9.36 26.11
N PRO A 164 -0.40 -9.91 27.23
CA PRO A 164 0.95 -10.48 27.23
C PRO A 164 1.04 -11.67 26.29
N CYS A 165 2.02 -11.68 25.36
CA CYS A 165 2.10 -12.71 24.33
C CYS A 165 3.52 -12.91 23.78
N PHE A 166 3.72 -14.00 23.06
CA PHE A 166 4.88 -14.23 22.22
C PHE A 166 4.63 -13.57 20.85
N ASP A 167 4.88 -12.27 20.75
CA ASP A 167 4.47 -11.41 19.65
C ASP A 167 5.47 -11.42 18.49
N GLU A 168 5.71 -12.62 17.95
CA GLU A 168 6.57 -12.87 16.79
C GLU A 168 5.85 -13.80 15.79
N PRO A 169 5.99 -13.56 14.47
CA PRO A 169 5.20 -14.26 13.45
C PRO A 169 5.37 -15.77 13.44
N ASP A 170 6.56 -16.28 13.81
CA ASP A 170 6.88 -17.70 13.81
C ASP A 170 6.52 -18.42 15.13
N LEU A 171 5.98 -17.69 16.12
CA LEU A 171 5.49 -18.27 17.37
C LEU A 171 3.96 -18.44 17.34
N LYS A 172 3.48 -19.18 16.33
CA LYS A 172 2.05 -19.44 16.12
C LYS A 172 1.44 -20.29 17.23
N ALA A 173 0.18 -19.99 17.57
CA ALA A 173 -0.62 -20.74 18.55
C ALA A 173 -2.11 -20.77 18.13
N VAL A 174 -2.89 -21.58 18.85
CA VAL A 174 -4.36 -21.58 18.78
C VAL A 174 -4.91 -20.58 19.80
N PHE A 175 -5.93 -19.80 19.43
CA PHE A 175 -6.56 -18.82 20.32
C PHE A 175 -8.01 -19.19 20.62
N ASP A 176 -8.35 -19.32 21.91
CA ASP A 176 -9.70 -19.39 22.45
C ASP A 176 -10.07 -18.02 23.01
N ILE A 177 -10.86 -17.28 22.28
CA ILE A 177 -11.23 -15.92 22.64
C ILE A 177 -12.61 -15.91 23.29
N THR A 178 -12.71 -15.19 24.42
CA THR A 178 -13.97 -14.94 25.13
C THR A 178 -14.06 -13.43 25.36
N ILE A 179 -15.19 -12.84 25.04
CA ILE A 179 -15.40 -11.39 25.17
C ILE A 179 -16.63 -11.13 26.08
N ASP A 180 -16.47 -10.24 27.05
CA ASP A 180 -17.60 -9.67 27.78
C ASP A 180 -18.20 -8.53 26.91
N GLU A 181 -19.34 -8.84 26.29
CA GLU A 181 -20.10 -7.95 25.42
C GLU A 181 -21.07 -7.11 26.26
N PRO A 182 -20.92 -5.78 26.33
CA PRO A 182 -21.86 -4.92 27.05
C PRO A 182 -23.26 -4.96 26.41
N GLU A 183 -24.27 -4.59 27.18
CA GLU A 183 -25.68 -4.58 26.73
C GLU A 183 -25.87 -3.65 25.51
N GLY A 184 -26.52 -4.13 24.46
CA GLY A 184 -26.78 -3.39 23.22
C GLY A 184 -25.59 -3.29 22.28
N MET A 185 -24.50 -4.01 22.56
CA MET A 185 -23.33 -4.08 21.69
C MET A 185 -23.28 -5.41 20.93
N LEU A 186 -22.46 -5.47 19.89
CA LEU A 186 -22.09 -6.68 19.16
C LEU A 186 -20.60 -6.92 19.33
N ALA A 187 -20.24 -8.14 19.74
CA ALA A 187 -18.86 -8.61 19.74
C ALA A 187 -18.61 -9.53 18.55
N VAL A 188 -17.52 -9.31 17.84
CA VAL A 188 -17.02 -10.20 16.77
C VAL A 188 -15.53 -10.47 16.97
N SER A 189 -15.07 -11.65 16.52
CA SER A 189 -13.68 -12.08 16.63
C SER A 189 -13.32 -13.00 15.46
N ASN A 190 -12.14 -13.60 15.44
CA ASN A 190 -11.62 -14.45 14.37
C ASN A 190 -12.53 -15.66 14.01
N SER A 191 -13.15 -16.27 15.02
CA SER A 191 -13.94 -17.52 14.86
C SER A 191 -15.43 -17.27 15.10
N PRO A 192 -16.33 -18.20 14.70
CA PRO A 192 -17.76 -18.04 14.98
C PRO A 192 -18.06 -18.14 16.49
N GLU A 193 -19.17 -17.49 16.92
CA GLU A 193 -19.70 -17.64 18.28
C GLU A 193 -20.04 -19.13 18.53
N LEU A 194 -19.46 -19.68 19.59
CA LEU A 194 -19.71 -21.05 20.03
C LEU A 194 -20.83 -21.11 21.10
N SER A 195 -20.80 -20.17 22.03
CA SER A 195 -21.80 -20.07 23.09
C SER A 195 -21.77 -18.69 23.73
N SER A 196 -22.89 -18.31 24.39
CA SER A 196 -22.95 -17.10 25.19
C SER A 196 -23.71 -17.32 26.49
N THR A 197 -23.35 -16.55 27.53
CA THR A 197 -23.99 -16.56 28.86
C THR A 197 -24.24 -15.13 29.35
N ALA A 198 -25.42 -14.88 29.94
CA ALA A 198 -25.76 -13.56 30.43
C ALA A 198 -24.84 -13.13 31.59
N LEU A 199 -24.44 -11.86 31.62
CA LEU A 199 -23.67 -11.23 32.68
C LEU A 199 -24.60 -10.61 33.73
N ALA A 200 -24.19 -10.63 35.01
CA ALA A 200 -24.98 -10.09 36.11
C ALA A 200 -25.25 -8.57 36.03
N GLY A 201 -24.40 -7.84 35.31
CA GLY A 201 -24.49 -6.39 35.07
C GLY A 201 -25.19 -5.96 33.80
N GLY A 202 -25.83 -6.89 33.06
CA GLY A 202 -26.32 -6.71 31.70
C GLY A 202 -25.26 -7.12 30.67
N GLY A 203 -25.71 -7.39 29.40
CA GLY A 203 -24.82 -7.93 28.33
C GLY A 203 -24.62 -9.44 28.44
N ARG A 204 -23.63 -9.95 27.72
CA ARG A 204 -23.32 -11.39 27.60
C ARG A 204 -21.81 -11.64 27.60
N ARG A 205 -21.39 -12.77 28.12
CA ARG A 205 -20.07 -13.33 27.89
C ARG A 205 -20.14 -14.23 26.67
N VAL A 206 -19.50 -13.83 25.59
CA VAL A 206 -19.49 -14.54 24.31
C VAL A 206 -18.18 -15.32 24.17
N ARG A 207 -18.28 -16.62 24.01
CA ARG A 207 -17.16 -17.50 23.72
C ARG A 207 -17.14 -17.86 22.24
N PHE A 208 -16.02 -17.63 21.58
CA PHE A 208 -15.79 -17.99 20.19
C PHE A 208 -15.16 -19.40 20.07
N ALA A 209 -15.31 -20.02 18.92
CA ALA A 209 -14.64 -21.29 18.63
C ALA A 209 -13.12 -21.09 18.56
N PRO A 210 -12.32 -22.12 18.87
CA PRO A 210 -10.87 -22.02 18.72
C PRO A 210 -10.47 -21.63 17.29
N THR A 211 -9.44 -20.81 17.14
CA THR A 211 -8.86 -20.49 15.84
C THR A 211 -8.06 -21.67 15.27
N ILE A 212 -7.64 -21.56 14.01
CA ILE A 212 -6.51 -22.37 13.53
C ILE A 212 -5.21 -21.92 14.22
N LYS A 213 -4.12 -22.64 14.03
CA LYS A 213 -2.80 -22.22 14.51
C LYS A 213 -2.31 -21.03 13.67
N MET A 214 -2.22 -19.85 14.29
CA MET A 214 -1.92 -18.57 13.63
C MET A 214 -1.01 -17.67 14.48
N SER A 215 -0.46 -16.64 13.88
CA SER A 215 0.38 -15.63 14.54
C SER A 215 -0.45 -14.65 15.39
N THR A 216 0.16 -14.01 16.39
CA THR A 216 -0.51 -13.07 17.30
C THR A 216 -1.05 -11.85 16.59
N TYR A 217 -0.36 -11.33 15.57
CA TYR A 217 -0.78 -10.13 14.84
C TYR A 217 -2.10 -10.30 14.08
N LEU A 218 -2.55 -11.54 13.84
CA LEU A 218 -3.82 -11.87 13.19
C LEU A 218 -5.02 -11.97 14.15
N VAL A 219 -4.77 -11.86 15.44
CA VAL A 219 -5.85 -11.89 16.45
C VAL A 219 -6.66 -10.59 16.37
N ALA A 220 -7.99 -10.72 16.34
CA ALA A 220 -8.88 -9.59 16.29
C ALA A 220 -10.08 -9.75 17.21
N PHE A 221 -10.51 -8.64 17.79
CA PHE A 221 -11.80 -8.51 18.45
C PHE A 221 -12.34 -7.10 18.32
N VAL A 222 -13.63 -7.02 18.04
CA VAL A 222 -14.37 -5.77 17.83
C VAL A 222 -15.61 -5.80 18.69
N VAL A 223 -15.85 -4.72 19.46
CA VAL A 223 -17.01 -4.59 20.35
C VAL A 223 -17.60 -3.19 20.20
N GLY A 224 -18.85 -3.08 19.83
CA GLY A 224 -19.49 -1.78 19.67
C GLY A 224 -20.96 -1.85 19.25
N PRO A 225 -21.61 -0.68 19.07
CA PRO A 225 -22.97 -0.58 18.56
C PRO A 225 -22.97 -0.83 17.04
N LEU A 226 -22.89 -2.10 16.66
CA LEU A 226 -22.73 -2.57 15.31
C LEU A 226 -23.89 -3.47 14.89
N GLU A 227 -24.13 -3.58 13.59
CA GLU A 227 -25.03 -4.51 12.93
C GLU A 227 -24.26 -5.44 12.02
N ALA A 228 -24.71 -6.68 11.88
CA ALA A 228 -24.18 -7.64 10.92
C ALA A 228 -25.25 -8.02 9.90
N THR A 229 -24.88 -8.16 8.64
CA THR A 229 -25.77 -8.69 7.61
C THR A 229 -26.12 -10.16 7.91
N PRO A 230 -27.22 -10.68 7.36
CA PRO A 230 -27.43 -12.12 7.31
C PRO A 230 -26.25 -12.81 6.63
N ALA A 231 -25.85 -13.97 7.15
CA ALA A 231 -24.73 -14.72 6.57
C ALA A 231 -25.09 -15.27 5.18
N VAL A 232 -24.20 -15.08 4.22
CA VAL A 232 -24.22 -15.71 2.91
C VAL A 232 -23.30 -16.94 2.96
N ASP A 233 -23.82 -18.13 2.64
CA ASP A 233 -23.01 -19.33 2.56
C ASP A 233 -22.22 -19.35 1.25
N VAL A 234 -20.90 -19.35 1.37
CA VAL A 234 -19.97 -19.48 0.23
C VAL A 234 -19.21 -20.79 0.41
N ASP A 235 -19.76 -21.87 -0.13
CA ASP A 235 -19.19 -23.21 -0.10
C ASP A 235 -18.76 -23.68 1.32
N GLY A 236 -19.60 -23.38 2.33
CA GLY A 236 -19.39 -23.70 3.75
C GLY A 236 -18.71 -22.61 4.57
N VAL A 237 -18.39 -21.47 3.98
CA VAL A 237 -17.89 -20.27 4.67
C VAL A 237 -19.05 -19.28 4.88
N ALA A 238 -19.35 -18.92 6.12
CA ALA A 238 -20.37 -17.94 6.45
C ALA A 238 -19.81 -16.51 6.27
N LEU A 239 -20.12 -15.87 5.14
CA LEU A 239 -19.70 -14.51 4.82
C LEU A 239 -20.70 -13.48 5.34
N ARG A 240 -20.22 -12.44 6.07
CA ARG A 240 -21.03 -11.32 6.54
C ARG A 240 -20.27 -10.00 6.38
N VAL A 241 -21.01 -8.89 6.32
CA VAL A 241 -20.47 -7.54 6.52
C VAL A 241 -20.97 -7.01 7.86
N VAL A 242 -20.08 -6.47 8.68
CA VAL A 242 -20.37 -5.84 9.96
C VAL A 242 -20.15 -4.34 9.82
N HIS A 243 -21.10 -3.53 10.22
CA HIS A 243 -21.12 -2.10 9.94
C HIS A 243 -21.84 -1.30 11.04
N ARG A 244 -21.70 0.02 11.03
CA ARG A 244 -22.51 0.92 11.88
C ARG A 244 -24.00 0.81 11.51
N PRO A 245 -24.90 1.01 12.48
CA PRO A 245 -26.33 1.07 12.20
C PRO A 245 -26.67 1.99 11.03
N GLY A 246 -27.61 1.57 10.20
CA GLY A 246 -28.10 2.33 9.05
C GLY A 246 -27.24 2.22 7.77
N ARG A 247 -26.12 1.53 7.76
CA ARG A 247 -25.21 1.41 6.60
C ARG A 247 -25.42 0.12 5.77
N GLY A 248 -26.38 -0.72 6.12
CA GLY A 248 -26.61 -2.01 5.44
C GLY A 248 -26.96 -1.92 3.94
N HIS A 249 -27.34 -0.76 3.42
CA HIS A 249 -27.60 -0.54 2.00
C HIS A 249 -26.32 -0.40 1.15
N LEU A 250 -25.14 -0.24 1.75
CA LEU A 250 -23.84 -0.01 1.11
C LEU A 250 -22.99 -1.29 0.98
N VAL A 251 -23.50 -2.47 1.39
CA VAL A 251 -22.69 -3.69 1.55
C VAL A 251 -22.66 -4.60 0.33
N ASN A 252 -23.52 -4.37 -0.68
CA ASN A 252 -23.73 -5.34 -1.76
C ASN A 252 -22.48 -5.60 -2.59
N LEU A 253 -21.73 -4.55 -2.94
CA LEU A 253 -20.46 -4.69 -3.69
C LEU A 253 -19.45 -5.54 -2.91
N ALA A 254 -19.34 -5.31 -1.60
CA ALA A 254 -18.43 -6.05 -0.75
C ALA A 254 -18.79 -7.54 -0.65
N ILE A 255 -20.07 -7.87 -0.52
CA ILE A 255 -20.54 -9.26 -0.50
C ILE A 255 -20.28 -9.96 -1.83
N ASP A 256 -20.56 -9.30 -2.96
CA ASP A 256 -20.36 -9.87 -4.28
C ASP A 256 -18.87 -10.11 -4.58
N ALA A 257 -17.99 -9.13 -4.30
CA ALA A 257 -16.55 -9.25 -4.47
C ALA A 257 -15.98 -10.36 -3.58
N ALA A 258 -16.29 -10.37 -2.29
CA ALA A 258 -15.79 -11.39 -1.35
C ALA A 258 -16.29 -12.80 -1.70
N ASN A 259 -17.53 -12.96 -2.16
CA ASN A 259 -18.07 -14.23 -2.64
C ASN A 259 -17.31 -14.74 -3.87
N HIS A 260 -16.98 -13.85 -4.81
CA HIS A 260 -16.13 -14.19 -5.95
C HIS A 260 -14.73 -14.58 -5.51
N ALA A 261 -14.07 -13.75 -4.69
CA ALA A 261 -12.70 -13.94 -4.22
C ALA A 261 -12.49 -15.28 -3.49
N LEU A 262 -13.40 -15.65 -2.57
CA LEU A 262 -13.32 -16.93 -1.86
C LEU A 262 -13.32 -18.13 -2.82
N ARG A 263 -14.14 -18.10 -3.89
CA ARG A 263 -14.19 -19.16 -4.90
C ARG A 263 -12.97 -19.15 -5.81
N PHE A 264 -12.58 -17.94 -6.28
CA PHE A 264 -11.42 -17.77 -7.15
C PHE A 264 -10.15 -18.30 -6.47
N TYR A 265 -9.87 -17.91 -5.22
CA TYR A 265 -8.66 -18.33 -4.52
C TYR A 265 -8.67 -19.80 -4.17
N ARG A 266 -9.80 -20.37 -3.72
CA ARG A 266 -9.92 -21.83 -3.55
C ARG A 266 -9.52 -22.58 -4.82
N ASP A 267 -10.03 -22.14 -5.97
CA ASP A 267 -9.79 -22.81 -7.26
C ASP A 267 -8.39 -22.52 -7.80
N TYR A 268 -7.88 -21.31 -7.59
CA TYR A 268 -6.53 -20.93 -8.01
C TYR A 268 -5.46 -21.69 -7.20
N PHE A 269 -5.58 -21.69 -5.87
CA PHE A 269 -4.60 -22.33 -4.97
C PHE A 269 -4.80 -23.83 -4.82
N GLY A 270 -6.00 -24.34 -5.09
CA GLY A 270 -6.35 -25.74 -4.90
C GLY A 270 -6.49 -26.14 -3.42
N LEU A 271 -6.65 -25.18 -2.53
CA LEU A 271 -6.83 -25.34 -1.08
C LEU A 271 -8.09 -24.57 -0.63
N PRO A 272 -8.92 -25.18 0.26
CA PRO A 272 -10.07 -24.47 0.79
C PRO A 272 -9.64 -23.27 1.67
N TYR A 273 -10.54 -22.32 1.87
CA TYR A 273 -10.40 -21.28 2.87
C TYR A 273 -10.13 -21.89 4.26
N PRO A 274 -9.14 -21.42 5.02
CA PRO A 274 -8.70 -22.07 6.26
C PRO A 274 -9.61 -21.79 7.48
N GLY A 275 -10.85 -21.35 7.26
CA GLY A 275 -11.82 -21.04 8.28
C GLY A 275 -13.23 -21.50 7.93
N THR A 276 -14.22 -21.17 8.76
CA THR A 276 -15.65 -21.49 8.54
C THR A 276 -16.53 -20.24 8.47
N LYS A 277 -15.96 -19.06 8.72
CA LYS A 277 -16.63 -17.77 8.58
C LYS A 277 -15.65 -16.71 8.08
N LEU A 278 -16.21 -15.65 7.49
CA LEU A 278 -15.51 -14.44 7.12
C LEU A 278 -16.41 -13.24 7.41
N ASP A 279 -16.04 -12.43 8.40
CA ASP A 279 -16.66 -11.13 8.67
C ASP A 279 -15.78 -10.03 8.08
N LEU A 280 -16.36 -9.16 7.26
CA LEU A 280 -15.75 -7.93 6.77
C LEU A 280 -16.29 -6.78 7.63
N VAL A 281 -15.44 -6.15 8.42
CA VAL A 281 -15.84 -5.18 9.46
C VAL A 281 -15.49 -3.75 9.03
N ALA A 282 -16.51 -2.91 8.81
CA ALA A 282 -16.35 -1.51 8.47
C ALA A 282 -16.11 -0.64 9.72
N LEU A 283 -14.99 0.04 9.81
CA LEU A 283 -14.61 0.90 10.93
C LEU A 283 -14.51 2.37 10.51
N PRO A 284 -15.07 3.30 11.30
CA PRO A 284 -14.95 4.75 11.04
C PRO A 284 -13.51 5.25 11.12
N ASP A 285 -12.75 4.77 12.12
CA ASP A 285 -11.34 5.11 12.31
C ASP A 285 -10.48 3.85 12.19
N PHE A 286 -9.61 3.84 11.18
CA PHE A 286 -8.67 2.77 10.91
C PHE A 286 -7.43 3.33 10.22
N ALA A 287 -6.23 3.10 10.78
CA ALA A 287 -5.00 3.76 10.32
C ALA A 287 -4.58 3.33 8.91
N SER A 288 -4.74 2.04 8.58
CA SER A 288 -4.44 1.44 7.28
C SER A 288 -5.66 1.42 6.34
N GLY A 289 -5.58 0.76 5.21
CA GLY A 289 -6.73 0.51 4.33
C GLY A 289 -7.64 -0.57 4.90
N ALA A 290 -7.05 -1.72 5.20
CA ALA A 290 -7.68 -2.87 5.83
C ALA A 290 -6.63 -3.70 6.58
N MET A 291 -7.03 -4.84 7.17
CA MET A 291 -6.18 -5.79 7.89
C MET A 291 -6.76 -7.20 7.79
N GLU A 292 -5.95 -8.13 7.40
CA GLU A 292 -6.25 -9.53 7.09
C GLU A 292 -6.55 -10.43 8.29
N ASN A 293 -6.93 -9.92 9.45
CA ASN A 293 -7.21 -10.76 10.63
C ASN A 293 -8.08 -11.96 10.25
N LEU A 294 -7.56 -13.17 10.39
CA LEU A 294 -8.23 -14.40 9.94
C LEU A 294 -9.69 -14.47 10.39
N GLY A 295 -10.61 -14.50 9.44
CA GLY A 295 -12.04 -14.60 9.69
C GLY A 295 -12.71 -13.32 10.25
N CYS A 296 -11.96 -12.25 10.54
CA CYS A 296 -12.46 -10.97 11.06
C CYS A 296 -11.67 -9.80 10.45
N VAL A 297 -11.79 -9.65 9.14
CA VAL A 297 -11.05 -8.64 8.37
C VAL A 297 -11.61 -7.27 8.66
N THR A 298 -10.75 -6.35 9.10
CA THR A 298 -11.15 -4.98 9.45
C THR A 298 -10.80 -4.03 8.32
N PHE A 299 -11.70 -3.10 8.01
CA PHE A 299 -11.57 -2.15 6.91
C PHE A 299 -11.83 -0.72 7.39
N ARG A 300 -11.15 0.23 6.79
CA ARG A 300 -11.64 1.59 6.74
C ARG A 300 -12.96 1.59 5.98
N GLU A 301 -14.05 2.14 6.55
CA GLU A 301 -15.41 2.00 5.96
C GLU A 301 -15.50 2.53 4.52
N ALA A 302 -14.72 3.56 4.14
CA ALA A 302 -14.66 4.06 2.77
C ALA A 302 -14.02 3.06 1.77
N LEU A 303 -13.36 2.00 2.24
CA LEU A 303 -12.77 0.94 1.39
C LEU A 303 -13.56 -0.39 1.45
N LEU A 304 -14.77 -0.35 2.02
CA LEU A 304 -15.68 -1.50 2.08
C LEU A 304 -17.10 -1.13 1.68
N LEU A 305 -17.59 0.04 2.10
CA LEU A 305 -18.97 0.46 1.94
C LEU A 305 -19.10 1.36 0.72
N ALA A 306 -19.83 0.91 -0.29
CA ALA A 306 -20.02 1.64 -1.54
C ALA A 306 -21.49 1.55 -2.03
N ASP A 307 -22.02 2.69 -2.47
CA ASP A 307 -23.28 2.73 -3.22
C ASP A 307 -22.95 2.80 -4.73
N PRO A 308 -23.19 1.74 -5.52
CA PRO A 308 -22.84 1.73 -6.94
C PRO A 308 -23.48 2.85 -7.76
N GLU A 309 -24.57 3.47 -7.29
CA GLU A 309 -25.21 4.58 -7.99
C GLU A 309 -24.49 5.94 -7.75
N HIS A 310 -23.72 6.05 -6.65
CA HIS A 310 -23.06 7.28 -6.24
C HIS A 310 -21.54 7.17 -6.09
N THR A 311 -20.99 5.97 -6.30
CA THR A 311 -19.55 5.70 -6.22
C THR A 311 -18.95 5.66 -7.62
N ALA A 312 -17.88 6.41 -7.84
CA ALA A 312 -17.17 6.41 -9.12
C ALA A 312 -16.56 5.02 -9.43
N ARG A 313 -16.46 4.68 -10.72
CA ARG A 313 -15.90 3.39 -11.13
C ARG A 313 -14.51 3.14 -10.54
N ALA A 314 -13.62 4.14 -10.54
CA ALA A 314 -12.28 4.03 -9.96
C ALA A 314 -12.29 3.81 -8.43
N GLU A 315 -13.32 4.30 -7.74
CA GLU A 315 -13.51 4.08 -6.31
C GLU A 315 -14.03 2.66 -6.05
N MET A 316 -14.95 2.16 -6.89
CA MET A 316 -15.42 0.76 -6.83
C MET A 316 -14.29 -0.23 -7.10
N GLU A 317 -13.44 0.01 -8.12
CA GLU A 317 -12.23 -0.76 -8.40
C GLU A 317 -11.34 -0.84 -7.15
N ARG A 318 -11.13 0.29 -6.46
CA ARG A 318 -10.32 0.31 -5.23
C ARG A 318 -10.95 -0.47 -4.07
N VAL A 319 -12.27 -0.44 -3.91
CA VAL A 319 -12.99 -1.25 -2.90
C VAL A 319 -12.81 -2.73 -3.18
N VAL A 320 -13.04 -3.17 -4.42
CA VAL A 320 -12.87 -4.58 -4.83
C VAL A 320 -11.43 -5.04 -4.66
N GLU A 321 -10.47 -4.25 -5.12
CA GLU A 321 -9.06 -4.55 -4.99
C GLU A 321 -8.64 -4.78 -3.53
N VAL A 322 -9.08 -3.92 -2.60
CA VAL A 322 -8.73 -4.08 -1.17
C VAL A 322 -9.40 -5.33 -0.59
N ILE A 323 -10.66 -5.62 -0.93
CA ILE A 323 -11.33 -6.84 -0.49
C ILE A 323 -10.61 -8.09 -1.01
N ASP A 324 -10.24 -8.10 -2.28
CA ASP A 324 -9.52 -9.22 -2.89
C ASP A 324 -8.13 -9.42 -2.27
N HIS A 325 -7.43 -8.31 -1.95
CA HIS A 325 -6.15 -8.32 -1.26
C HIS A 325 -6.25 -8.98 0.13
N GLU A 326 -7.19 -8.52 0.96
CA GLU A 326 -7.38 -9.07 2.30
C GLU A 326 -7.80 -10.55 2.29
N ILE A 327 -8.58 -10.96 1.30
CA ILE A 327 -8.97 -12.38 1.18
C ILE A 327 -7.81 -13.24 0.67
N ALA A 328 -6.93 -12.72 -0.18
CA ALA A 328 -5.73 -13.44 -0.62
C ALA A 328 -4.79 -13.78 0.54
N HIS A 329 -4.71 -12.89 1.53
CA HIS A 329 -3.93 -13.09 2.75
C HIS A 329 -4.34 -14.33 3.55
N MET A 330 -5.58 -14.79 3.45
CA MET A 330 -6.03 -16.01 4.13
C MET A 330 -5.15 -17.23 3.78
N TRP A 331 -4.49 -17.23 2.63
CA TRP A 331 -3.49 -18.21 2.22
C TRP A 331 -2.06 -17.71 2.34
N PHE A 332 -1.78 -16.45 1.93
CA PHE A 332 -0.46 -15.80 1.99
C PHE A 332 -0.43 -14.76 3.13
N GLY A 333 -0.06 -15.17 4.31
CA GLY A 333 -0.08 -14.38 5.55
C GLY A 333 -0.61 -15.21 6.70
N ASP A 334 -1.80 -15.78 6.55
CA ASP A 334 -2.51 -16.52 7.61
C ASP A 334 -2.14 -18.01 7.60
N LEU A 335 -2.45 -18.72 6.52
CA LEU A 335 -2.15 -20.14 6.41
C LEU A 335 -0.65 -20.40 6.38
N VAL A 336 0.06 -19.68 5.51
CA VAL A 336 1.53 -19.69 5.40
C VAL A 336 2.02 -18.27 5.67
N THR A 337 2.83 -18.07 6.71
CA THR A 337 3.28 -16.77 7.19
C THR A 337 4.80 -16.64 7.03
N MET A 338 5.30 -15.43 6.78
CA MET A 338 6.74 -15.16 6.85
C MET A 338 7.30 -15.59 8.22
N ARG A 339 8.57 -15.99 8.26
CA ARG A 339 9.25 -16.38 9.51
C ARG A 339 9.59 -15.18 10.39
N TRP A 340 9.92 -14.05 9.75
CA TRP A 340 10.23 -12.79 10.40
C TRP A 340 9.86 -11.61 9.49
N TRP A 341 9.80 -10.42 10.05
CA TRP A 341 9.33 -9.20 9.40
C TRP A 341 10.14 -8.78 8.16
N ASN A 342 11.40 -9.21 8.01
CA ASN A 342 12.14 -9.00 6.75
C ASN A 342 11.47 -9.66 5.54
N GLY A 343 10.70 -10.73 5.77
CA GLY A 343 9.95 -11.46 4.75
C GLY A 343 8.51 -10.96 4.54
N ILE A 344 8.09 -9.81 5.08
CA ILE A 344 6.70 -9.30 4.99
C ILE A 344 6.21 -9.19 3.53
N TRP A 345 7.10 -8.97 2.58
CA TRP A 345 6.76 -8.94 1.17
C TRP A 345 6.16 -10.26 0.64
N LEU A 346 6.45 -11.40 1.29
CA LEU A 346 5.83 -12.69 0.96
C LEU A 346 4.32 -12.69 1.21
N ASN A 347 3.85 -11.91 2.18
CA ASN A 347 2.45 -11.70 2.43
C ASN A 347 1.93 -10.62 1.46
N GLU A 348 2.46 -9.41 1.54
CA GLU A 348 1.93 -8.20 0.93
C GLU A 348 2.02 -8.14 -0.60
N ALA A 349 3.19 -8.47 -1.14
CA ALA A 349 3.37 -8.46 -2.59
C ALA A 349 2.54 -9.57 -3.25
N PHE A 350 2.45 -10.73 -2.59
CA PHE A 350 1.62 -11.83 -3.10
C PHE A 350 0.14 -11.49 -3.05
N ALA A 351 -0.37 -10.96 -1.93
CA ALA A 351 -1.76 -10.53 -1.82
C ALA A 351 -2.09 -9.45 -2.86
N THR A 352 -1.20 -8.46 -3.05
CA THR A 352 -1.36 -7.43 -4.09
C THR A 352 -1.43 -8.03 -5.50
N PHE A 353 -0.51 -8.95 -5.84
CA PHE A 353 -0.52 -9.60 -7.15
C PHE A 353 -1.77 -10.49 -7.34
N MET A 354 -2.18 -11.20 -6.32
CA MET A 354 -3.35 -12.10 -6.38
C MET A 354 -4.66 -11.31 -6.41
N ALA A 355 -4.73 -10.14 -5.77
CA ALA A 355 -5.86 -9.23 -5.90
C ALA A 355 -6.08 -8.83 -7.37
N LEU A 356 -5.01 -8.44 -8.07
CA LEU A 356 -5.09 -8.13 -9.50
C LEU A 356 -5.57 -9.31 -10.34
N CYS A 357 -5.12 -10.54 -10.02
CA CYS A 357 -5.57 -11.74 -10.72
C CYS A 357 -7.05 -12.05 -10.46
N CYS A 358 -7.53 -11.82 -9.23
CA CYS A 358 -8.92 -12.05 -8.84
C CYS A 358 -9.84 -11.02 -9.48
N GLU A 359 -9.46 -9.76 -9.42
CA GLU A 359 -10.22 -8.66 -9.98
C GLU A 359 -10.30 -8.72 -11.52
N ASP A 360 -9.22 -9.14 -12.21
CA ASP A 360 -9.21 -9.38 -13.67
C ASP A 360 -10.17 -10.51 -14.07
N ASP A 361 -10.34 -11.54 -13.20
CA ASP A 361 -11.31 -12.61 -13.40
C ASP A 361 -12.75 -12.15 -13.08
N TYR A 362 -12.92 -11.30 -12.07
CA TYR A 362 -14.21 -10.75 -11.64
C TYR A 362 -14.77 -9.72 -12.61
N ARG A 363 -13.91 -8.80 -13.08
CA ARG A 363 -14.26 -7.66 -13.94
C ARG A 363 -13.20 -7.43 -15.03
N PRO A 364 -13.07 -8.30 -16.02
CA PRO A 364 -12.05 -8.17 -17.07
C PRO A 364 -12.15 -6.87 -17.86
N GLU A 365 -13.34 -6.27 -17.94
CA GLU A 365 -13.59 -4.97 -18.58
C GLU A 365 -12.91 -3.80 -17.84
N TRP A 366 -12.52 -3.97 -16.58
CA TRP A 366 -11.80 -2.93 -15.82
C TRP A 366 -10.34 -2.82 -16.20
N GLN A 367 -9.78 -3.83 -16.85
CA GLN A 367 -8.38 -3.83 -17.31
C GLN A 367 -7.38 -3.54 -16.19
N VAL A 368 -7.56 -4.17 -15.05
CA VAL A 368 -6.86 -3.86 -13.78
C VAL A 368 -5.34 -3.91 -13.86
N PHE A 369 -4.77 -4.73 -14.75
CA PHE A 369 -3.33 -4.73 -14.99
C PHE A 369 -2.84 -3.45 -15.68
N VAL A 370 -3.68 -2.76 -16.44
CA VAL A 370 -3.36 -1.45 -17.03
C VAL A 370 -3.46 -0.37 -15.95
N SER A 371 -4.49 -0.43 -15.09
CA SER A 371 -4.60 0.51 -13.96
C SER A 371 -3.44 0.35 -12.97
N PHE A 372 -3.03 -0.88 -12.67
CA PHE A 372 -1.87 -1.18 -11.83
C PHE A 372 -0.55 -0.60 -12.36
N ALA A 373 -0.41 -0.41 -13.68
CA ALA A 373 0.79 0.20 -14.26
C ALA A 373 1.10 1.58 -13.67
N ARG A 374 0.10 2.34 -13.23
CA ARG A 374 0.29 3.62 -12.53
C ARG A 374 1.00 3.44 -11.18
N ARG A 375 0.58 2.45 -10.39
CA ARG A 375 1.20 2.12 -9.09
C ARG A 375 2.61 1.56 -9.29
N ARG A 376 2.80 0.67 -10.27
CA ARG A 376 4.13 0.22 -10.68
C ARG A 376 5.03 1.38 -11.10
N ALA A 377 4.52 2.37 -11.82
CA ALA A 377 5.29 3.56 -12.18
C ALA A 377 5.67 4.41 -10.96
N SER A 378 4.83 4.46 -9.91
CA SER A 378 5.18 5.07 -8.63
C SER A 378 6.31 4.30 -7.93
N ALA A 379 6.25 2.97 -7.91
CA ALA A 379 7.32 2.13 -7.36
C ALA A 379 8.64 2.33 -8.12
N LEU A 380 8.62 2.32 -9.47
CA LEU A 380 9.78 2.67 -10.31
C LEU A 380 10.29 4.10 -10.02
N GLY A 381 9.38 5.01 -9.64
CA GLY A 381 9.70 6.38 -9.25
C GLY A 381 10.50 6.46 -7.94
N VAL A 382 10.18 5.64 -6.96
CA VAL A 382 10.90 5.53 -5.69
C VAL A 382 12.16 4.71 -5.86
N ASP A 383 12.08 3.61 -6.59
CA ASP A 383 13.18 2.68 -6.79
C ASP A 383 14.30 3.22 -7.72
N GLY A 384 14.06 4.31 -8.42
CA GLY A 384 15.06 5.08 -9.17
C GLY A 384 15.81 6.14 -8.33
N LEU A 385 15.59 6.20 -7.02
CA LEU A 385 16.31 7.08 -6.10
C LEU A 385 17.53 6.35 -5.50
N HIS A 386 18.61 7.07 -5.20
CA HIS A 386 19.76 6.51 -4.48
C HIS A 386 19.40 6.12 -3.04
N THR A 387 18.35 6.72 -2.48
CA THR A 387 17.77 6.38 -1.16
C THR A 387 16.82 5.19 -1.21
N THR A 388 16.73 4.47 -2.32
CA THR A 388 15.98 3.21 -2.44
C THR A 388 16.54 2.12 -1.52
N ARG A 389 15.79 1.03 -1.39
CA ARG A 389 16.14 -0.14 -0.59
C ARG A 389 15.82 -1.46 -1.33
N PRO A 390 16.41 -2.57 -0.93
CA PRO A 390 15.89 -3.90 -1.29
C PRO A 390 14.45 -4.09 -0.83
N VAL A 391 13.70 -4.94 -1.51
CA VAL A 391 12.36 -5.37 -1.06
C VAL A 391 12.50 -6.11 0.27
N GLU A 392 13.43 -7.04 0.36
CA GLU A 392 13.77 -7.74 1.59
C GLU A 392 15.10 -7.22 2.14
N PHE A 393 15.09 -6.72 3.38
CA PHE A 393 16.29 -6.31 4.12
C PHE A 393 16.15 -6.65 5.61
N PRO A 394 17.25 -6.78 6.36
CA PRO A 394 17.22 -7.17 7.77
C PRO A 394 16.41 -6.20 8.62
N VAL A 395 15.44 -6.74 9.39
CA VAL A 395 14.66 -6.05 10.41
C VAL A 395 15.12 -6.52 11.78
N ARG A 396 15.58 -5.61 12.63
CA ARG A 396 16.14 -5.91 13.96
C ARG A 396 15.24 -5.45 15.10
N ARG A 397 14.39 -4.44 14.82
CA ARG A 397 13.54 -3.77 15.80
C ARG A 397 12.13 -3.63 15.27
N PRO A 398 11.10 -3.60 16.14
CA PRO A 398 9.71 -3.41 15.70
C PRO A 398 9.47 -2.15 14.86
N ASP A 399 10.11 -1.02 15.21
CA ASP A 399 9.97 0.23 14.47
C ASP A 399 10.59 0.18 13.05
N GLU A 400 11.54 -0.72 12.81
CA GLU A 400 12.06 -1.01 11.46
C GLU A 400 11.05 -1.82 10.63
N ALA A 401 10.23 -2.67 11.26
CA ALA A 401 9.18 -3.43 10.57
C ALA A 401 8.11 -2.49 10.00
N ALA A 402 7.69 -1.47 10.75
CA ALA A 402 6.75 -0.44 10.27
C ALA A 402 7.24 0.26 8.98
N ALA A 403 8.54 0.43 8.81
CA ALA A 403 9.13 1.04 7.62
C ALA A 403 9.16 0.11 6.39
N MET A 404 8.76 -1.18 6.55
CA MET A 404 8.63 -2.12 5.43
C MET A 404 7.33 -1.91 4.62
N PHE A 405 6.31 -1.29 5.22
CA PHE A 405 4.99 -1.09 4.60
C PHE A 405 4.99 0.11 3.64
N ASP A 406 5.70 -0.03 2.53
CA ASP A 406 5.83 1.01 1.51
C ASP A 406 5.63 0.46 0.09
N VAL A 407 5.65 1.36 -0.89
CA VAL A 407 5.46 1.05 -2.32
C VAL A 407 6.46 0.01 -2.87
N LEU A 408 7.61 -0.20 -2.22
CA LEU A 408 8.58 -1.20 -2.66
C LEU A 408 8.18 -2.61 -2.21
N THR A 409 7.61 -2.74 -1.03
CA THR A 409 7.10 -4.03 -0.55
C THR A 409 5.88 -4.47 -1.36
N TYR A 410 4.89 -3.59 -1.54
CA TYR A 410 3.63 -3.89 -2.23
C TYR A 410 3.79 -3.91 -3.76
N GLU A 411 4.04 -2.75 -4.37
CA GLU A 411 3.95 -2.58 -5.82
C GLU A 411 5.18 -3.10 -6.58
N LYS A 412 6.42 -2.89 -6.06
CA LYS A 412 7.60 -3.51 -6.67
C LYS A 412 7.53 -5.02 -6.51
N GLY A 413 7.22 -5.51 -5.30
CA GLY A 413 7.10 -6.94 -5.04
C GLY A 413 6.09 -7.62 -5.97
N ALA A 414 4.84 -7.09 -6.05
CA ALA A 414 3.80 -7.59 -6.95
C ALA A 414 4.19 -7.51 -8.42
N SER A 415 4.86 -6.41 -8.84
CA SER A 415 5.32 -6.27 -10.22
C SER A 415 6.39 -7.29 -10.60
N VAL A 416 7.30 -7.63 -9.68
CA VAL A 416 8.33 -8.66 -9.89
C VAL A 416 7.69 -10.05 -10.00
N LEU A 417 6.68 -10.35 -9.17
CA LEU A 417 5.90 -11.59 -9.26
C LEU A 417 5.16 -11.67 -10.59
N TRP A 418 4.51 -10.60 -11.01
CA TRP A 418 3.84 -10.52 -12.31
C TRP A 418 4.80 -10.70 -13.49
N MET A 419 5.95 -10.01 -13.45
CA MET A 419 7.00 -10.16 -14.46
C MET A 419 7.49 -11.62 -14.56
N LEU A 420 7.69 -12.29 -13.43
CA LEU A 420 8.09 -13.70 -13.37
C LEU A 420 6.97 -14.61 -13.92
N GLU A 421 5.72 -14.39 -13.52
CA GLU A 421 4.56 -15.16 -14.00
C GLU A 421 4.42 -15.11 -15.52
N GLN A 422 4.53 -13.89 -16.09
CA GLN A 422 4.47 -13.69 -17.54
C GLN A 422 5.65 -14.36 -18.28
N TYR A 423 6.84 -14.34 -17.66
CA TYR A 423 8.02 -14.97 -18.22
C TYR A 423 7.94 -16.51 -18.16
N LEU A 424 7.47 -17.10 -17.08
CA LEU A 424 7.30 -18.55 -16.91
C LEU A 424 6.06 -19.08 -17.64
N GLY A 425 5.00 -18.29 -17.68
CA GLY A 425 3.64 -18.64 -18.07
C GLY A 425 2.78 -19.03 -16.85
N ARG A 426 1.51 -18.61 -16.91
CA ARG A 426 0.54 -18.72 -15.81
C ARG A 426 0.41 -20.12 -15.21
N ALA A 427 0.46 -21.17 -16.04
CA ALA A 427 0.29 -22.55 -15.56
C ALA A 427 1.44 -23.00 -14.65
N SER A 428 2.70 -22.82 -15.08
CA SER A 428 3.89 -23.19 -14.32
C SER A 428 4.01 -22.39 -13.03
N PHE A 429 3.75 -21.09 -13.09
CA PHE A 429 3.75 -20.23 -11.90
C PHE A 429 2.71 -20.71 -10.87
N ARG A 430 1.45 -20.93 -11.30
CA ARG A 430 0.37 -21.39 -10.42
C ARG A 430 0.67 -22.74 -9.77
N GLU A 431 1.22 -23.71 -10.50
CA GLU A 431 1.57 -25.01 -9.91
C GLU A 431 2.69 -24.89 -8.87
N GLY A 432 3.68 -23.98 -9.10
CA GLY A 432 4.69 -23.65 -8.10
C GLY A 432 4.09 -23.05 -6.83
N VAL A 433 3.15 -22.14 -6.97
CA VAL A 433 2.40 -21.52 -5.84
C VAL A 433 1.61 -22.57 -5.07
N ARG A 434 0.88 -23.45 -5.76
CA ARG A 434 0.14 -24.57 -5.13
C ARG A 434 1.04 -25.49 -4.33
N ARG A 435 2.20 -25.84 -4.89
CA ARG A 435 3.22 -26.66 -4.22
C ARG A 435 3.72 -26.01 -2.94
N TYR A 436 4.01 -24.69 -3.00
CA TYR A 436 4.45 -23.92 -1.85
C TYR A 436 3.41 -23.94 -0.73
N LEU A 437 2.17 -23.56 -1.02
CA LEU A 437 1.09 -23.52 -0.02
C LEU A 437 0.80 -24.89 0.57
N ALA A 438 0.73 -25.95 -0.24
CA ALA A 438 0.44 -27.29 0.24
C ALA A 438 1.56 -27.84 1.15
N ARG A 439 2.83 -27.47 0.87
CA ARG A 439 3.98 -27.93 1.66
C ARG A 439 4.10 -27.22 3.01
N HIS A 440 3.73 -25.94 3.06
CA HIS A 440 4.01 -25.08 4.20
C HIS A 440 2.76 -24.65 4.98
N ALA A 441 1.58 -25.22 4.68
CA ALA A 441 0.33 -24.91 5.36
C ALA A 441 0.47 -24.96 6.89
N TYR A 442 -0.05 -23.94 7.57
CA TYR A 442 0.04 -23.72 9.03
C TYR A 442 1.46 -23.45 9.56
N GLY A 443 2.43 -23.27 8.68
CA GLY A 443 3.83 -23.02 9.03
C GLY A 443 4.30 -21.61 8.69
N ASN A 444 5.63 -21.44 8.80
CA ASN A 444 6.33 -20.21 8.47
C ASN A 444 7.44 -20.49 7.44
N THR A 445 7.70 -19.52 6.57
CA THR A 445 8.64 -19.66 5.45
C THR A 445 9.54 -18.43 5.30
N ASP A 446 10.61 -18.65 4.56
CA ASP A 446 11.49 -17.61 4.02
C ASP A 446 11.33 -17.54 2.49
N ALA A 447 11.80 -16.47 1.86
CA ALA A 447 11.70 -16.26 0.42
C ALA A 447 12.22 -17.45 -0.43
N VAL A 448 13.25 -18.12 0.05
CA VAL A 448 13.87 -19.27 -0.64
C VAL A 448 12.89 -20.43 -0.80
N ASP A 449 12.02 -20.67 0.20
CA ASP A 449 11.01 -21.74 0.13
C ASP A 449 10.04 -21.55 -1.04
N LEU A 450 9.62 -20.30 -1.29
CA LEU A 450 8.79 -19.93 -2.42
C LEU A 450 9.53 -20.08 -3.75
N TRP A 451 10.78 -19.58 -3.83
CA TRP A 451 11.57 -19.63 -5.07
C TRP A 451 11.88 -21.07 -5.47
N GLU A 452 12.17 -21.97 -4.51
CA GLU A 452 12.37 -23.39 -4.76
C GLU A 452 11.10 -24.06 -5.28
N ALA A 453 9.93 -23.72 -4.71
CA ALA A 453 8.67 -24.30 -5.14
C ALA A 453 8.28 -23.87 -6.57
N ILE A 454 8.45 -22.59 -6.92
CA ILE A 454 8.21 -22.09 -8.28
C ILE A 454 9.27 -22.64 -9.25
N GLY A 455 10.53 -22.66 -8.83
CA GLY A 455 11.65 -23.17 -9.63
C GLY A 455 11.49 -24.64 -10.03
N ALA A 456 10.87 -25.45 -9.17
CA ALA A 456 10.59 -26.86 -9.46
C ALA A 456 9.64 -27.06 -10.67
N GLU A 457 8.81 -26.05 -10.99
CA GLU A 457 7.87 -26.07 -12.13
C GLU A 457 8.35 -25.22 -13.33
N ALA A 458 9.49 -24.54 -13.19
CA ALA A 458 10.00 -23.56 -14.17
C ALA A 458 10.96 -24.16 -15.22
N GLY A 459 11.23 -25.45 -15.17
CA GLY A 459 12.18 -26.11 -16.07
C GLY A 459 13.62 -25.64 -15.85
N GLU A 460 14.27 -25.09 -16.89
CA GLU A 460 15.67 -24.63 -16.82
C GLU A 460 15.80 -23.13 -16.41
N VAL A 461 14.67 -22.45 -16.12
CA VAL A 461 14.71 -21.04 -15.75
C VAL A 461 15.26 -20.88 -14.32
N PRO A 462 16.33 -20.08 -14.11
CA PRO A 462 16.97 -19.92 -12.80
C PRO A 462 16.16 -18.96 -11.90
N VAL A 463 15.00 -19.43 -11.40
CA VAL A 463 14.06 -18.60 -10.63
C VAL A 463 14.71 -17.98 -9.39
N ARG A 464 15.51 -18.74 -8.66
CA ARG A 464 16.17 -18.27 -7.43
C ARG A 464 17.12 -17.11 -7.71
N GLU A 465 17.92 -17.23 -8.77
CA GLU A 465 18.88 -16.23 -9.18
C GLU A 465 18.18 -14.97 -9.71
N ILE A 466 17.12 -15.14 -10.50
CA ILE A 466 16.28 -14.03 -10.98
C ILE A 466 15.72 -13.29 -9.77
N MET A 467 14.95 -13.97 -8.92
CA MET A 467 14.29 -13.35 -7.78
C MET A 467 15.28 -12.71 -6.80
N GLY A 468 16.42 -13.39 -6.52
CA GLY A 468 17.48 -12.82 -5.70
C GLY A 468 18.02 -11.49 -6.22
N SER A 469 18.15 -11.35 -7.55
CA SER A 469 18.62 -10.11 -8.18
C SER A 469 17.61 -8.95 -8.08
N TRP A 470 16.33 -9.22 -7.85
CA TRP A 470 15.27 -8.19 -7.75
C TRP A 470 14.85 -7.87 -6.32
N ILE A 471 14.83 -8.87 -5.45
CA ILE A 471 14.30 -8.74 -4.09
C ILE A 471 15.38 -8.30 -3.09
N LEU A 472 16.64 -8.77 -3.26
CA LEU A 472 17.73 -8.55 -2.31
C LEU A 472 18.60 -7.32 -2.64
N GLN A 473 18.25 -6.54 -3.64
CA GLN A 473 18.90 -5.26 -3.95
C GLN A 473 17.87 -4.20 -4.36
N GLY A 474 18.19 -2.93 -4.09
CA GLY A 474 17.38 -1.78 -4.51
C GLY A 474 17.61 -1.40 -5.96
N GLY A 475 16.70 -0.61 -6.50
CA GLY A 475 16.80 -0.09 -7.85
C GLY A 475 16.25 -1.00 -8.93
N HIS A 476 16.31 -0.52 -10.16
CA HIS A 476 15.90 -1.22 -11.37
C HIS A 476 16.76 -0.79 -12.56
N PRO A 477 16.86 -1.60 -13.62
CA PRO A 477 17.64 -1.25 -14.80
C PRO A 477 16.90 -0.33 -15.77
N LEU A 478 17.67 0.46 -16.53
CA LEU A 478 17.31 0.96 -17.84
C LEU A 478 17.85 -0.04 -18.87
N VAL A 479 16.96 -0.67 -19.61
CA VAL A 479 17.31 -1.57 -20.73
C VAL A 479 17.42 -0.74 -22.00
N SER A 480 18.60 -0.65 -22.55
CA SER A 480 18.85 0.02 -23.83
C SER A 480 18.62 -0.94 -24.98
N ALA A 481 17.83 -0.51 -25.96
CA ALA A 481 17.49 -1.26 -27.18
C ALA A 481 18.01 -0.54 -28.41
N ARG A 482 18.93 -1.16 -29.14
CA ARG A 482 19.55 -0.60 -30.33
C ARG A 482 19.37 -1.52 -31.54
N LEU A 483 18.74 -0.99 -32.59
CA LEU A 483 18.53 -1.75 -33.83
C LEU A 483 19.82 -1.78 -34.67
N LEU A 484 20.25 -2.97 -34.99
CA LEU A 484 21.43 -3.20 -35.85
C LEU A 484 21.00 -3.74 -37.21
N GLY A 485 21.62 -3.23 -38.28
CA GLY A 485 21.45 -3.79 -39.62
C GLY A 485 20.12 -3.43 -40.32
N ALA A 486 19.46 -2.35 -39.96
CA ALA A 486 18.19 -1.92 -40.53
C ALA A 486 18.23 -1.61 -42.05
N GLY A 487 19.35 -1.63 -42.74
CA GLY A 487 19.48 -1.47 -44.22
C GLY A 487 19.97 -2.73 -44.92
N THR A 488 20.15 -3.85 -44.21
CA THR A 488 20.70 -5.08 -44.77
C THR A 488 19.61 -6.03 -45.27
N SER A 489 19.97 -6.98 -46.14
CA SER A 489 19.05 -8.00 -46.69
C SER A 489 18.68 -9.10 -45.67
N GLY A 490 19.37 -9.19 -44.51
CA GLY A 490 19.09 -10.14 -43.44
C GLY A 490 18.00 -9.66 -42.45
N PRO A 491 17.57 -10.52 -41.49
CA PRO A 491 16.69 -10.08 -40.42
C PRO A 491 17.41 -9.03 -39.53
N PRO A 492 16.73 -7.97 -39.11
CA PRO A 492 17.31 -6.99 -38.19
C PRO A 492 17.60 -7.64 -36.84
N THR A 493 18.66 -7.19 -36.19
CA THR A 493 19.08 -7.66 -34.86
C THR A 493 18.94 -6.54 -33.85
N LEU A 494 18.32 -6.82 -32.71
CA LEU A 494 18.23 -5.91 -31.60
C LEU A 494 19.36 -6.22 -30.60
N GLU A 495 20.21 -5.25 -30.32
CA GLU A 495 21.21 -5.32 -29.24
C GLU A 495 20.61 -4.74 -27.98
N LEU A 496 20.58 -5.56 -26.93
CA LEU A 496 20.02 -5.24 -25.62
C LEU A 496 21.15 -5.15 -24.61
N SER A 497 21.16 -4.10 -23.82
CA SER A 497 22.08 -3.94 -22.67
C SER A 497 21.34 -3.31 -21.51
N GLN A 498 21.89 -3.42 -20.30
CA GLN A 498 21.31 -2.80 -19.11
C GLN A 498 22.30 -1.91 -18.38
N GLU A 499 21.79 -0.88 -17.77
CA GLU A 499 22.53 -0.05 -16.78
C GLU A 499 21.58 0.31 -15.63
N PRO A 500 22.06 0.61 -14.43
CA PRO A 500 21.23 1.12 -13.36
C PRO A 500 20.53 2.43 -13.75
N PHE A 501 19.22 2.52 -13.45
CA PHE A 501 18.49 3.77 -13.63
C PHE A 501 18.52 4.61 -12.35
N SER A 502 18.76 5.91 -12.47
CA SER A 502 18.59 6.88 -11.39
C SER A 502 18.17 8.25 -11.92
N TYR A 503 17.42 9.01 -11.11
CA TYR A 503 17.03 10.39 -11.43
C TYR A 503 18.17 11.39 -11.22
N LEU A 504 19.10 11.10 -10.31
CA LEU A 504 20.29 11.90 -10.09
C LEU A 504 21.52 11.14 -10.61
N PRO A 505 22.49 11.80 -11.29
CA PRO A 505 23.65 11.11 -11.83
C PRO A 505 24.59 10.57 -10.74
N GLU A 506 24.58 11.20 -9.57
CA GLU A 506 25.36 10.82 -8.39
C GLU A 506 24.49 10.93 -7.15
N PRO A 507 24.77 10.12 -6.10
CA PRO A 507 24.12 10.29 -4.82
C PRO A 507 24.33 11.71 -4.28
N MET A 508 23.27 12.34 -3.82
CA MET A 508 23.39 13.63 -3.15
C MET A 508 23.92 13.48 -1.72
N ASP A 509 24.58 14.50 -1.19
CA ASP A 509 24.87 14.57 0.25
C ASP A 509 23.53 14.84 0.98
N ASN A 510 22.86 13.75 1.37
CA ASN A 510 21.60 13.79 2.08
C ASN A 510 21.85 13.35 3.53
N PRO A 511 21.84 14.28 4.49
CA PRO A 511 22.09 13.94 5.89
C PRO A 511 21.01 13.02 6.49
N LEU A 512 19.83 12.94 5.87
CA LEU A 512 18.77 12.02 6.27
C LEU A 512 19.01 10.58 5.79
N ALA A 513 19.83 10.38 4.75
CA ALA A 513 20.20 9.06 4.30
C ALA A 513 21.20 8.47 5.32
N GLU A 514 20.76 7.47 6.06
CA GLU A 514 21.64 6.75 6.99
C GLU A 514 22.81 6.12 6.23
N ARG A 515 24.02 6.48 6.62
CA ARG A 515 25.23 5.76 6.23
C ARG A 515 25.35 4.54 7.13
N ASP A 516 24.55 3.52 6.85
CA ASP A 516 24.63 2.25 7.58
C ASP A 516 25.92 1.52 7.14
N GLU A 517 26.93 1.56 7.95
CA GLU A 517 28.17 0.79 7.74
C GLU A 517 27.81 -0.70 7.77
N GLY A 518 27.65 -1.30 6.57
CA GLY A 518 27.37 -2.74 6.41
C GLY A 518 26.02 -3.11 5.79
N ARG A 519 25.13 -2.18 5.49
CA ARG A 519 23.93 -2.42 4.69
C ARG A 519 24.15 -1.97 3.25
N SER A 520 23.86 -2.81 2.26
CA SER A 520 23.81 -2.41 0.84
C SER A 520 22.52 -1.58 0.62
N SER A 521 22.52 -0.34 1.11
CA SER A 521 21.51 0.65 0.76
C SER A 521 21.90 1.26 -0.58
N GLY A 522 20.95 1.34 -1.51
CA GLY A 522 21.18 1.96 -2.80
C GLY A 522 20.87 1.06 -4.00
N ILE A 523 21.08 1.63 -5.18
CA ILE A 523 20.79 0.98 -6.45
C ILE A 523 21.78 -0.15 -6.73
N GLY A 524 21.26 -1.34 -7.09
CA GLY A 524 22.06 -2.48 -7.52
C GLY A 524 22.86 -2.20 -8.81
N SER A 525 23.82 -3.03 -9.11
CA SER A 525 24.72 -2.85 -10.27
C SER A 525 24.24 -3.56 -11.53
N SER A 526 23.52 -4.69 -11.39
CA SER A 526 22.96 -5.45 -12.51
C SER A 526 21.88 -6.42 -12.01
N TRP A 527 20.99 -6.81 -12.91
CA TRP A 527 19.88 -7.73 -12.66
C TRP A 527 19.91 -8.88 -13.67
N LEU A 528 19.26 -9.99 -13.36
CA LEU A 528 18.81 -10.96 -14.34
C LEU A 528 17.41 -10.51 -14.78
N VAL A 529 17.33 -9.91 -15.98
CA VAL A 529 16.08 -9.29 -16.46
C VAL A 529 15.34 -10.25 -17.36
N PRO A 530 14.17 -10.78 -16.96
CA PRO A 530 13.34 -11.65 -17.79
C PRO A 530 12.56 -10.80 -18.81
N LEU A 531 13.10 -10.69 -20.01
CA LEU A 531 12.54 -9.89 -21.10
C LEU A 531 11.60 -10.71 -21.98
N LEU A 532 10.52 -10.07 -22.39
CA LEU A 532 9.66 -10.48 -23.49
C LEU A 532 9.89 -9.50 -24.66
N VAL A 533 10.42 -9.99 -25.77
CA VAL A 533 10.76 -9.17 -26.96
C VAL A 533 9.90 -9.60 -28.13
N GLY A 534 9.16 -8.67 -28.72
CA GLY A 534 8.28 -8.93 -29.86
C GLY A 534 8.25 -7.79 -30.87
N GLY A 535 7.35 -7.86 -31.84
CA GLY A 535 7.02 -6.77 -32.75
C GLY A 535 5.74 -6.06 -32.34
N ALA A 536 5.55 -4.80 -32.72
CA ALA A 536 4.31 -4.06 -32.51
C ALA A 536 3.12 -4.84 -33.10
N GLY A 537 2.10 -5.13 -32.26
CA GLY A 537 0.95 -5.96 -32.63
C GLY A 537 1.23 -7.47 -32.76
N GLY A 538 2.43 -7.94 -32.45
CA GLY A 538 2.81 -9.37 -32.53
C GLY A 538 2.21 -10.22 -31.42
N GLU A 539 1.89 -11.50 -31.73
CA GLU A 539 1.18 -12.40 -30.80
C GLU A 539 2.11 -13.22 -29.89
N ARG A 540 3.37 -13.45 -30.25
CA ARG A 540 4.28 -14.33 -29.52
C ARG A 540 5.65 -13.70 -29.31
N PRO A 541 5.90 -13.12 -28.15
CA PRO A 541 7.22 -12.58 -27.84
C PRO A 541 8.26 -13.69 -27.61
N HIS A 542 9.51 -13.39 -27.92
CA HIS A 542 10.66 -14.20 -27.54
C HIS A 542 11.02 -13.95 -26.08
N ARG A 543 11.37 -15.04 -25.36
CA ARG A 543 11.91 -14.94 -24.00
C ARG A 543 13.42 -14.73 -24.06
N VAL A 544 13.90 -13.72 -23.40
CA VAL A 544 15.33 -13.39 -23.29
C VAL A 544 15.65 -13.15 -21.82
N LEU A 545 16.69 -13.79 -21.30
CA LEU A 545 17.20 -13.48 -19.96
C LEU A 545 18.44 -12.61 -20.11
N LEU A 546 18.27 -11.29 -19.92
CA LEU A 546 19.38 -10.33 -20.04
C LEU A 546 20.16 -10.26 -18.73
N GLY A 547 21.42 -10.62 -18.77
CA GLY A 547 22.39 -10.46 -17.68
C GLY A 547 23.22 -9.17 -17.81
N ALA A 548 24.39 -9.14 -17.17
CA ALA A 548 25.30 -8.00 -17.19
C ALA A 548 25.94 -7.76 -18.59
N SER A 549 26.04 -8.79 -19.43
CA SER A 549 26.58 -8.69 -20.78
C SER A 549 25.48 -8.36 -21.79
N PRO A 550 25.78 -7.56 -22.84
CA PRO A 550 24.83 -7.32 -23.91
C PRO A 550 24.39 -8.61 -24.62
N GLU A 551 23.11 -8.68 -24.98
CA GLU A 551 22.51 -9.79 -25.72
C GLU A 551 22.05 -9.33 -27.11
N ARG A 552 22.07 -10.23 -28.09
CA ARG A 552 21.59 -9.95 -29.42
C ARG A 552 20.48 -10.88 -29.83
N VAL A 553 19.35 -10.30 -30.20
CA VAL A 553 18.13 -10.99 -30.55
C VAL A 553 17.73 -10.66 -31.98
N GLU A 554 17.54 -11.69 -32.84
CA GLU A 554 16.90 -11.48 -34.10
C GLU A 554 15.44 -11.10 -33.92
N VAL A 555 15.01 -10.03 -34.58
CA VAL A 555 13.64 -9.54 -34.53
C VAL A 555 13.02 -9.51 -35.90
N GLU A 556 11.70 -9.57 -35.97
CA GLU A 556 10.99 -9.40 -37.24
C GLU A 556 11.16 -7.97 -37.74
N ARG A 557 11.04 -7.79 -39.08
CA ARG A 557 11.05 -6.45 -39.67
C ARG A 557 9.84 -5.67 -39.21
N GLY A 558 10.06 -4.56 -38.53
CA GLY A 558 9.02 -3.71 -37.95
C GLY A 558 9.53 -2.96 -36.74
N ALA A 559 8.61 -2.47 -35.94
CA ALA A 559 8.91 -1.80 -34.66
C ALA A 559 9.13 -2.84 -33.54
N PRO A 560 10.36 -3.04 -33.02
CA PRO A 560 10.60 -3.98 -31.93
C PRO A 560 10.06 -3.42 -30.63
N VAL A 561 9.33 -4.25 -29.89
CA VAL A 561 8.84 -3.96 -28.55
C VAL A 561 9.67 -4.76 -27.55
N VAL A 562 10.47 -4.09 -26.76
CA VAL A 562 11.12 -4.64 -25.57
C VAL A 562 10.14 -4.46 -24.40
N ASN A 563 9.92 -5.47 -23.59
CA ASN A 563 8.80 -5.53 -22.65
C ASN A 563 7.43 -5.70 -23.35
N ALA A 564 7.37 -6.65 -24.30
CA ALA A 564 6.13 -6.96 -25.00
C ALA A 564 5.07 -7.47 -24.01
N GLY A 565 3.85 -6.93 -24.09
CA GLY A 565 2.79 -7.13 -23.12
C GLY A 565 2.89 -6.24 -21.86
N GLY A 566 4.01 -5.55 -21.65
CA GLY A 566 4.13 -4.45 -20.71
C GLY A 566 4.33 -4.80 -19.23
N SER A 567 4.57 -6.07 -18.86
CA SER A 567 4.57 -6.54 -17.47
C SER A 567 5.88 -6.32 -16.68
N GLY A 568 6.98 -5.95 -17.33
CA GLY A 568 8.30 -5.85 -16.69
C GLY A 568 8.42 -4.71 -15.68
N PHE A 569 9.22 -4.91 -14.64
CA PHE A 569 9.60 -3.89 -13.66
C PHE A 569 10.94 -3.25 -14.01
N PHE A 570 11.04 -2.65 -15.16
CA PHE A 570 12.24 -1.96 -15.67
C PHE A 570 11.81 -0.89 -16.66
N ARG A 571 12.75 0.01 -17.00
CA ARG A 571 12.53 1.00 -18.05
C ARG A 571 13.25 0.62 -19.33
N VAL A 572 12.71 1.08 -20.47
CA VAL A 572 13.30 0.83 -21.79
C VAL A 572 13.69 2.16 -22.44
N GLY A 573 14.94 2.24 -22.89
CA GLY A 573 15.48 3.32 -23.72
C GLY A 573 15.69 2.83 -25.15
N TYR A 574 14.93 3.36 -26.11
CA TYR A 574 15.04 3.05 -27.52
C TYR A 574 15.98 4.02 -28.23
N ASP A 575 16.77 3.54 -29.19
CA ASP A 575 17.47 4.44 -30.12
C ASP A 575 16.47 5.18 -31.02
N ALA A 576 16.93 6.22 -31.71
CA ALA A 576 16.05 7.07 -32.51
C ALA A 576 15.33 6.31 -33.65
N GLU A 577 15.93 5.27 -34.21
CA GLU A 577 15.34 4.47 -35.29
C GLU A 577 14.24 3.56 -34.75
N SER A 578 14.51 2.87 -33.63
CA SER A 578 13.52 2.03 -32.93
C SER A 578 12.34 2.85 -32.42
N LEU A 579 12.60 4.02 -31.81
CA LEU A 579 11.56 4.93 -31.32
C LEU A 579 10.68 5.41 -32.51
N ALA A 580 11.26 5.87 -33.59
CA ALA A 580 10.49 6.31 -34.75
C ALA A 580 9.60 5.18 -35.34
N GLY A 581 10.10 3.93 -35.33
CA GLY A 581 9.31 2.76 -35.73
C GLY A 581 8.12 2.50 -34.81
N LEU A 582 8.35 2.57 -33.50
CA LEU A 582 7.28 2.41 -32.49
C LEU A 582 6.23 3.51 -32.60
N LEU A 583 6.64 4.77 -32.78
CA LEU A 583 5.73 5.90 -32.95
C LEU A 583 4.89 5.76 -34.23
N ALA A 584 5.49 5.29 -35.35
CA ALA A 584 4.76 4.99 -36.58
C ALA A 584 3.74 3.84 -36.40
N SER A 585 3.94 2.99 -35.37
CA SER A 585 3.11 1.84 -35.07
C SER A 585 2.30 2.03 -33.78
N PHE A 586 2.21 3.25 -33.23
CA PHE A 586 1.67 3.53 -31.89
C PHE A 586 0.26 2.98 -31.68
N GLY A 587 -0.62 3.11 -32.68
CA GLY A 587 -2.00 2.67 -32.62
C GLY A 587 -2.20 1.15 -32.58
N VAL A 588 -1.17 0.33 -32.91
CA VAL A 588 -1.25 -1.14 -32.80
C VAL A 588 -0.53 -1.69 -31.56
N LEU A 589 0.14 -0.84 -30.79
CA LEU A 589 0.70 -1.22 -29.49
C LEU A 589 -0.44 -1.53 -28.50
N ARG A 590 -0.21 -2.48 -27.60
CA ARG A 590 -1.15 -2.78 -26.52
C ARG A 590 -1.21 -1.61 -25.50
N PRO A 591 -2.28 -1.45 -24.74
CA PRO A 591 -2.40 -0.36 -23.75
C PRO A 591 -1.19 -0.23 -22.82
N LEU A 592 -0.73 -1.34 -22.22
CA LEU A 592 0.46 -1.37 -21.36
C LEU A 592 1.76 -1.01 -22.08
N GLU A 593 1.91 -1.36 -23.36
CA GLU A 593 3.08 -1.00 -24.16
C GLU A 593 3.11 0.51 -24.43
N ARG A 594 1.94 1.11 -24.75
CA ARG A 594 1.80 2.56 -24.89
C ARG A 594 2.07 3.29 -23.58
N PHE A 595 1.48 2.79 -22.47
CA PHE A 595 1.72 3.32 -21.13
C PHE A 595 3.21 3.35 -20.82
N ASN A 596 3.91 2.22 -20.99
CA ASN A 596 5.34 2.12 -20.69
C ASN A 596 6.16 3.07 -21.59
N LEU A 597 5.85 3.18 -22.88
CA LEU A 597 6.58 4.08 -23.78
C LEU A 597 6.48 5.54 -23.33
N VAL A 598 5.30 6.00 -22.93
CA VAL A 598 5.09 7.36 -22.40
C VAL A 598 5.77 7.53 -21.04
N ALA A 599 5.62 6.57 -20.13
CA ALA A 599 6.16 6.63 -18.77
C ALA A 599 7.68 6.56 -18.73
N ASP A 600 8.30 5.73 -19.55
CA ASP A 600 9.76 5.60 -19.65
C ASP A 600 10.38 6.84 -20.32
N THR A 601 9.71 7.40 -21.34
CA THR A 601 10.12 8.69 -21.94
C THR A 601 10.07 9.81 -20.90
N TRP A 602 8.97 9.91 -20.13
CA TRP A 602 8.87 10.91 -19.08
C TRP A 602 9.96 10.76 -18.02
N ALA A 603 10.18 9.54 -17.54
CA ALA A 603 11.21 9.26 -16.55
C ALA A 603 12.63 9.63 -17.03
N THR A 604 12.95 9.34 -18.29
CA THR A 604 14.25 9.73 -18.87
C THR A 604 14.37 11.25 -19.07
N CYS A 605 13.27 11.94 -19.36
CA CYS A 605 13.24 13.42 -19.36
C CYS A 605 13.49 13.98 -17.96
N LEU A 606 12.81 13.46 -16.93
CA LEU A 606 12.99 13.88 -15.56
C LEU A 606 14.42 13.67 -15.06
N ALA A 607 15.02 12.52 -15.40
CA ALA A 607 16.42 12.21 -15.12
C ALA A 607 17.45 13.06 -15.90
N GLY A 608 16.99 13.84 -16.90
CA GLY A 608 17.86 14.65 -17.76
C GLY A 608 18.62 13.84 -18.82
N ARG A 609 18.18 12.61 -19.10
CA ARG A 609 18.72 11.73 -20.15
C ARG A 609 18.05 11.98 -21.51
N ALA A 610 16.86 12.59 -21.50
CA ALA A 610 16.14 13.04 -22.68
C ALA A 610 15.66 14.47 -22.52
N ARG A 611 15.31 15.15 -23.60
CA ARG A 611 14.75 16.51 -23.64
C ARG A 611 13.23 16.48 -23.68
N LEU A 612 12.57 17.57 -23.31
CA LEU A 612 11.10 17.70 -23.43
C LEU A 612 10.59 17.57 -24.86
N GLY A 613 11.41 17.88 -25.89
CA GLY A 613 11.04 17.65 -27.28
C GLY A 613 10.78 16.18 -27.63
N THR A 614 11.52 15.24 -27.02
CA THR A 614 11.25 13.81 -27.16
C THR A 614 9.91 13.41 -26.52
N LEU A 615 9.62 13.96 -25.34
CA LEU A 615 8.31 13.74 -24.70
C LEU A 615 7.18 14.32 -25.57
N ALA A 616 7.35 15.55 -26.09
CA ALA A 616 6.35 16.17 -26.95
C ALA A 616 6.11 15.34 -28.24
N GLU A 617 7.14 14.77 -28.83
CA GLU A 617 7.02 13.86 -29.95
C GLU A 617 6.18 12.63 -29.60
N VAL A 618 6.47 11.94 -28.50
CA VAL A 618 5.71 10.76 -28.05
C VAL A 618 4.26 11.14 -27.75
N LEU A 619 4.01 12.23 -27.00
CA LEU A 619 2.67 12.67 -26.66
C LEU A 619 1.85 13.08 -27.90
N SER A 620 2.48 13.57 -28.97
CA SER A 620 1.78 13.92 -30.21
C SER A 620 1.16 12.72 -30.93
N HIS A 621 1.52 11.50 -30.55
CA HIS A 621 0.99 10.24 -31.11
C HIS A 621 -0.16 9.65 -30.29
N LEU A 622 -0.52 10.25 -29.11
CA LEU A 622 -1.67 9.80 -28.33
C LEU A 622 -2.97 9.89 -29.13
N GLY A 623 -3.14 10.96 -29.93
CA GLY A 623 -4.29 11.10 -30.82
C GLY A 623 -5.62 10.92 -30.10
N ASP A 624 -6.37 9.90 -30.46
CA ASP A 624 -7.66 9.49 -29.91
C ASP A 624 -7.56 8.24 -29.01
N ASP A 625 -6.41 8.00 -28.39
CA ASP A 625 -6.19 6.86 -27.50
C ASP A 625 -7.34 6.75 -26.47
N PRO A 626 -7.98 5.59 -26.36
CA PRO A 626 -9.13 5.43 -25.46
C PRO A 626 -8.73 5.24 -23.99
N ASP A 627 -7.46 4.90 -23.70
CA ASP A 627 -7.02 4.43 -22.39
C ASP A 627 -6.72 5.57 -21.41
N PRO A 628 -7.45 5.70 -20.28
CA PRO A 628 -7.25 6.77 -19.30
C PRO A 628 -5.89 6.70 -18.61
N HIS A 629 -5.30 5.51 -18.47
CA HIS A 629 -4.04 5.33 -17.77
C HIS A 629 -2.87 5.85 -18.60
N VAL A 630 -2.90 5.67 -19.93
CA VAL A 630 -1.93 6.27 -20.86
C VAL A 630 -2.00 7.80 -20.77
N TRP A 631 -3.22 8.37 -20.81
CA TRP A 631 -3.43 9.80 -20.63
C TRP A 631 -2.99 10.32 -19.25
N SER A 632 -3.15 9.52 -18.19
CA SER A 632 -2.76 9.93 -16.84
C SER A 632 -1.27 10.25 -16.71
N VAL A 633 -0.41 9.55 -17.46
CA VAL A 633 1.04 9.84 -17.51
C VAL A 633 1.30 11.21 -18.15
N ALA A 634 0.64 11.49 -19.27
CA ALA A 634 0.76 12.77 -19.96
C ALA A 634 0.25 13.94 -19.09
N ILE A 635 -0.92 13.76 -18.45
CA ILE A 635 -1.52 14.74 -17.54
C ILE A 635 -0.61 14.97 -16.34
N GLY A 636 -0.07 13.92 -15.73
CA GLY A 636 0.85 14.02 -14.60
C GLY A 636 2.15 14.74 -14.94
N ALA A 637 2.73 14.44 -16.12
CA ALA A 637 3.92 15.12 -16.60
C ALA A 637 3.68 16.63 -16.82
N LEU A 638 2.60 16.99 -17.52
CA LEU A 638 2.23 18.40 -17.75
C LEU A 638 1.90 19.14 -16.44
N GLY A 639 1.22 18.47 -15.49
CA GLY A 639 0.93 19.03 -14.17
C GLY A 639 2.20 19.32 -13.36
N LEU A 640 3.19 18.42 -13.38
CA LEU A 640 4.49 18.66 -12.73
C LEU A 640 5.25 19.80 -13.44
N LEU A 641 5.23 19.86 -14.76
CA LEU A 641 5.83 20.95 -15.52
C LEU A 641 5.19 22.31 -15.15
N ASP A 642 3.86 22.40 -15.01
CA ASP A 642 3.20 23.64 -14.54
C ASP A 642 3.61 24.01 -13.10
N THR A 643 3.74 23.01 -12.21
CA THR A 643 4.17 23.22 -10.83
C THR A 643 5.57 23.83 -10.75
N LEU A 644 6.50 23.36 -11.59
CA LEU A 644 7.91 23.72 -11.54
C LEU A 644 8.28 24.88 -12.45
N ALA A 645 7.52 25.15 -13.52
CA ALA A 645 7.82 26.20 -14.49
C ALA A 645 7.91 27.60 -13.86
N PRO A 646 8.81 28.48 -14.38
CA PRO A 646 8.73 29.91 -14.04
C PRO A 646 7.35 30.47 -14.35
N GLU A 647 6.88 31.46 -13.57
CA GLU A 647 5.53 32.03 -13.74
C GLU A 647 5.27 32.54 -15.15
N VAL A 648 6.29 33.13 -15.78
CA VAL A 648 6.21 33.67 -17.14
C VAL A 648 6.03 32.59 -18.22
N ASP A 649 6.44 31.34 -17.93
CA ASP A 649 6.44 30.22 -18.87
C ASP A 649 5.25 29.26 -18.67
N ARG A 650 4.52 29.36 -17.56
CA ARG A 650 3.31 28.55 -17.31
C ARG A 650 2.26 28.62 -18.42
N PRO A 651 2.04 29.78 -19.09
CA PRO A 651 1.14 29.82 -20.24
C PRO A 651 1.53 28.88 -21.39
N LEU A 652 2.82 28.55 -21.56
CA LEU A 652 3.28 27.55 -22.55
C LEU A 652 2.80 26.16 -22.18
N VAL A 653 2.93 25.78 -20.92
CA VAL A 653 2.44 24.47 -20.41
C VAL A 653 0.92 24.37 -20.54
N ALA A 654 0.19 25.43 -20.13
CA ALA A 654 -1.26 25.47 -20.26
C ALA A 654 -1.71 25.40 -21.73
N GLY A 655 -0.97 26.06 -22.64
CA GLY A 655 -1.22 25.99 -24.08
C GLY A 655 -1.03 24.58 -24.64
N ALA A 656 0.06 23.92 -24.25
CA ALA A 656 0.35 22.51 -24.61
C ALA A 656 -0.74 21.57 -24.09
N ALA A 657 -1.15 21.74 -22.83
CA ALA A 657 -2.22 20.95 -22.23
C ALA A 657 -3.55 21.11 -22.99
N ARG A 658 -3.95 22.34 -23.32
CA ARG A 658 -5.18 22.56 -24.12
C ARG A 658 -5.07 21.96 -25.51
N ALA A 659 -3.94 22.13 -26.19
CA ALA A 659 -3.75 21.59 -27.53
C ALA A 659 -3.88 20.06 -27.57
N LEU A 660 -3.40 19.40 -26.53
CA LEU A 660 -3.42 17.93 -26.42
C LEU A 660 -4.78 17.40 -25.91
N LEU A 661 -5.35 18.03 -24.86
CA LEU A 661 -6.45 17.45 -24.09
C LEU A 661 -7.86 17.91 -24.55
N LEU A 662 -8.01 19.15 -25.10
CA LEU A 662 -9.34 19.62 -25.52
C LEU A 662 -9.97 18.78 -26.62
N PRO A 663 -9.25 18.39 -27.70
CA PRO A 663 -9.84 17.53 -28.73
C PRO A 663 -10.35 16.21 -28.17
N GLN A 664 -9.66 15.68 -27.16
CA GLN A 664 -10.06 14.44 -26.53
C GLN A 664 -11.31 14.64 -25.66
N LEU A 665 -11.41 15.75 -24.90
CA LEU A 665 -12.63 16.07 -24.14
C LEU A 665 -13.83 16.29 -25.09
N GLU A 666 -13.63 16.94 -26.22
CA GLU A 666 -14.68 17.12 -27.24
C GLU A 666 -15.15 15.76 -27.80
N ARG A 667 -14.24 14.79 -27.98
CA ARG A 667 -14.54 13.44 -28.44
C ARG A 667 -15.39 12.66 -27.41
N VAL A 668 -14.95 12.59 -26.13
CA VAL A 668 -15.65 11.82 -25.08
C VAL A 668 -16.89 12.55 -24.55
N GLY A 669 -16.95 13.89 -24.67
CA GLY A 669 -18.04 14.73 -24.19
C GLY A 669 -18.12 14.84 -22.67
N TRP A 670 -19.14 15.56 -22.17
CA TRP A 670 -19.39 15.79 -20.75
C TRP A 670 -20.28 14.72 -20.12
N ASP A 671 -21.25 14.23 -20.88
CA ASP A 671 -22.27 13.30 -20.38
C ASP A 671 -21.97 11.87 -20.82
N PRO A 672 -22.30 10.85 -19.98
CA PRO A 672 -22.25 9.46 -20.37
C PRO A 672 -23.11 9.19 -21.62
N ARG A 673 -22.62 8.36 -22.52
CA ARG A 673 -23.36 7.98 -23.75
C ARG A 673 -23.63 6.48 -23.76
N PRO A 674 -24.79 6.04 -24.27
CA PRO A 674 -25.02 4.62 -24.47
C PRO A 674 -23.95 4.01 -25.37
N GLY A 675 -23.24 3.00 -24.88
CA GLY A 675 -22.14 2.33 -25.59
C GLY A 675 -20.76 2.93 -25.34
N ASP A 676 -20.60 3.88 -24.43
CA ASP A 676 -19.29 4.26 -23.89
C ASP A 676 -18.60 3.02 -23.29
N ASP A 677 -17.30 2.90 -23.57
CA ASP A 677 -16.44 1.91 -22.90
C ASP A 677 -16.34 2.23 -21.40
N GLU A 678 -16.20 1.20 -20.57
CA GLU A 678 -16.04 1.29 -19.11
C GLU A 678 -14.87 2.23 -18.66
N GLN A 679 -13.92 2.51 -19.56
CA GLN A 679 -12.79 3.39 -19.30
C GLN A 679 -13.09 4.89 -19.57
N VAL A 680 -14.12 5.20 -20.36
CA VAL A 680 -14.46 6.57 -20.78
C VAL A 680 -14.79 7.50 -19.61
N PRO A 681 -15.53 7.09 -18.57
CA PRO A 681 -15.79 7.95 -17.41
C PRO A 681 -14.52 8.42 -16.71
N MET A 682 -13.57 7.53 -16.49
CA MET A 682 -12.28 7.84 -15.87
C MET A 682 -11.45 8.79 -16.74
N LEU A 683 -11.43 8.56 -18.07
CA LEU A 683 -10.75 9.47 -18.99
C LEU A 683 -11.37 10.87 -18.95
N ARG A 684 -12.69 10.97 -19.01
CA ARG A 684 -13.44 12.23 -18.92
C ARG A 684 -13.08 13.00 -17.66
N ALA A 685 -13.08 12.36 -16.49
CA ALA A 685 -12.74 12.97 -15.21
C ALA A 685 -11.29 13.51 -15.20
N GLY A 686 -10.33 12.73 -15.73
CA GLY A 686 -8.94 13.15 -15.84
C GLY A 686 -8.75 14.39 -16.73
N LEU A 687 -9.42 14.40 -17.90
CA LEU A 687 -9.39 15.51 -18.85
C LEU A 687 -10.01 16.79 -18.25
N VAL A 688 -11.18 16.68 -17.62
CA VAL A 688 -11.89 17.81 -16.98
C VAL A 688 -11.02 18.40 -15.87
N THR A 689 -10.44 17.55 -15.01
CA THR A 689 -9.55 18.01 -13.94
C THR A 689 -8.35 18.77 -14.49
N ALA A 690 -7.64 18.20 -15.46
CA ALA A 690 -6.44 18.82 -16.03
C ALA A 690 -6.75 20.16 -16.74
N LEU A 691 -7.79 20.16 -17.58
CA LEU A 691 -8.20 21.35 -18.33
C LEU A 691 -8.76 22.47 -17.46
N GLY A 692 -9.56 22.11 -16.44
CA GLY A 692 -10.15 23.06 -15.49
C GLY A 692 -9.18 23.63 -14.48
N THR A 693 -8.01 22.98 -14.29
CA THR A 693 -6.96 23.43 -13.37
C THR A 693 -5.78 24.05 -14.14
N PHE A 694 -4.65 23.37 -14.23
CA PHE A 694 -3.42 23.89 -14.84
C PHE A 694 -3.55 24.14 -16.36
N GLY A 695 -4.47 23.47 -17.06
CA GLY A 695 -4.80 23.71 -18.47
C GLY A 695 -5.47 25.08 -18.70
N ARG A 696 -6.05 25.70 -17.65
CA ARG A 696 -6.65 27.03 -17.68
C ARG A 696 -7.69 27.19 -18.80
N ALA A 697 -8.51 26.17 -19.02
CA ALA A 697 -9.60 26.20 -19.98
C ALA A 697 -10.86 26.81 -19.33
N GLU A 698 -11.09 28.12 -19.53
CA GLU A 698 -12.17 28.88 -18.88
C GLU A 698 -13.55 28.24 -19.04
N ALA A 699 -13.87 27.71 -20.23
CA ALA A 699 -15.16 27.06 -20.46
C ALA A 699 -15.34 25.80 -19.61
N VAL A 700 -14.25 25.05 -19.32
CA VAL A 700 -14.29 23.84 -18.49
C VAL A 700 -14.47 24.22 -17.03
N SER A 701 -13.70 25.19 -16.52
CA SER A 701 -13.84 25.64 -15.14
C SER A 701 -15.21 26.27 -14.87
N ALA A 702 -15.73 27.10 -15.79
CA ALA A 702 -17.06 27.67 -15.66
C ALA A 702 -18.16 26.58 -15.59
N ARG A 703 -18.05 25.54 -16.42
CA ARG A 703 -19.03 24.44 -16.40
C ARG A 703 -18.97 23.63 -15.09
N CYS A 704 -17.78 23.39 -14.53
CA CYS A 704 -17.64 22.73 -13.23
C CYS A 704 -18.27 23.56 -12.09
N VAL A 705 -18.04 24.88 -12.08
CA VAL A 705 -18.67 25.79 -11.08
C VAL A 705 -20.19 25.77 -11.21
N GLU A 706 -20.75 25.77 -12.43
CA GLU A 706 -22.18 25.66 -12.67
C GLU A 706 -22.74 24.33 -12.13
N LEU A 707 -22.13 23.19 -12.49
CA LEU A 707 -22.52 21.86 -12.02
C LEU A 707 -22.53 21.77 -10.49
N PHE A 708 -21.48 22.24 -9.85
CA PHE A 708 -21.38 22.28 -8.39
C PHE A 708 -22.47 23.14 -7.75
N ALA A 709 -22.71 24.35 -8.30
CA ALA A 709 -23.74 25.24 -7.79
C ALA A 709 -25.15 24.65 -7.96
N ASP A 710 -25.39 23.93 -9.04
CA ASP A 710 -26.68 23.23 -9.28
C ASP A 710 -26.86 22.08 -8.29
N GLU A 711 -25.79 21.30 -8.01
CA GLU A 711 -25.85 20.21 -7.04
C GLU A 711 -26.04 20.73 -5.60
N VAL A 712 -25.29 21.76 -5.18
CA VAL A 712 -25.47 22.39 -3.86
C VAL A 712 -26.88 22.95 -3.66
N ALA A 713 -27.48 23.47 -4.74
CA ALA A 713 -28.87 23.97 -4.72
C ALA A 713 -29.93 22.86 -4.87
N GLY A 714 -29.55 21.58 -5.00
CA GLY A 714 -30.47 20.46 -5.20
C GLY A 714 -31.21 20.47 -6.55
N ARG A 715 -30.68 21.19 -7.57
CA ARG A 715 -31.29 21.26 -8.92
C ARG A 715 -30.84 20.14 -9.84
N ALA A 716 -29.67 19.60 -9.62
CA ALA A 716 -29.11 18.48 -10.38
C ALA A 716 -28.23 17.61 -9.48
N VAL A 717 -27.94 16.39 -9.93
CA VAL A 717 -26.93 15.51 -9.33
C VAL A 717 -25.78 15.38 -10.33
N VAL A 718 -24.56 15.58 -9.88
CA VAL A 718 -23.36 15.38 -10.70
C VAL A 718 -23.14 13.88 -10.83
N ASP A 719 -22.85 13.42 -12.04
CA ASP A 719 -22.46 12.04 -12.32
C ASP A 719 -21.32 11.60 -11.38
N ALA A 720 -21.39 10.39 -10.82
CA ALA A 720 -20.45 9.90 -9.80
C ALA A 720 -19.00 9.95 -10.26
N ASP A 721 -18.74 9.58 -11.53
CA ASP A 721 -17.38 9.59 -12.10
C ASP A 721 -16.84 11.01 -12.31
N LEU A 722 -17.72 11.99 -12.51
CA LEU A 722 -17.34 13.41 -12.65
C LEU A 722 -17.25 14.15 -11.32
N ALA A 723 -17.90 13.66 -10.28
CA ALA A 723 -18.04 14.40 -9.01
C ALA A 723 -16.68 14.82 -8.43
N GLY A 724 -15.70 13.92 -8.43
CA GLY A 724 -14.33 14.21 -7.96
C GLY A 724 -13.62 15.26 -8.82
N ALA A 725 -13.79 15.21 -10.15
CA ALA A 725 -13.20 16.18 -11.07
C ALA A 725 -13.83 17.58 -10.91
N VAL A 726 -15.15 17.64 -10.79
CA VAL A 726 -15.89 18.90 -10.54
C VAL A 726 -15.42 19.54 -9.24
N LEU A 727 -15.37 18.76 -8.14
CA LEU A 727 -14.86 19.23 -6.85
C LEU A 727 -13.42 19.73 -6.91
N ALA A 728 -12.51 19.00 -7.58
CA ALA A 728 -11.12 19.39 -7.75
C ALA A 728 -10.97 20.74 -8.49
N VAL A 729 -11.77 20.95 -9.55
CA VAL A 729 -11.77 22.20 -10.31
C VAL A 729 -12.38 23.35 -9.48
N VAL A 730 -13.48 23.09 -8.80
CA VAL A 730 -14.12 24.10 -7.92
C VAL A 730 -13.18 24.52 -6.81
N ALA A 731 -12.55 23.57 -6.10
CA ALA A 731 -11.57 23.86 -5.04
C ALA A 731 -10.37 24.64 -5.57
N TYR A 732 -9.89 24.36 -6.79
CA TYR A 732 -8.80 25.08 -7.43
C TYR A 732 -9.12 26.57 -7.69
N HIS A 733 -10.39 26.90 -7.91
CA HIS A 733 -10.88 28.28 -8.14
C HIS A 733 -11.62 28.86 -6.94
N ALA A 734 -11.67 28.17 -5.80
CA ALA A 734 -12.52 28.50 -4.68
C ALA A 734 -12.22 29.87 -4.06
N GLY A 735 -13.29 30.57 -3.72
CA GLY A 735 -13.34 31.58 -2.68
C GLY A 735 -13.92 31.01 -1.38
N GLN A 736 -14.24 31.88 -0.42
CA GLN A 736 -14.76 31.47 0.89
C GLN A 736 -16.10 30.70 0.77
N ALA A 737 -16.98 31.11 -0.15
CA ALA A 737 -18.30 30.50 -0.31
C ALA A 737 -18.19 29.04 -0.79
N GLU A 738 -17.30 28.75 -1.74
CA GLU A 738 -17.06 27.41 -2.24
C GLU A 738 -16.39 26.54 -1.17
N LEU A 739 -15.42 27.09 -0.41
CA LEU A 739 -14.81 26.39 0.72
C LEU A 739 -15.86 25.98 1.76
N ASP A 740 -16.72 26.94 2.16
CA ASP A 740 -17.77 26.70 3.15
C ASP A 740 -18.75 25.62 2.67
N ALA A 741 -19.10 25.60 1.36
CA ALA A 741 -19.97 24.59 0.78
C ALA A 741 -19.30 23.20 0.75
N ILE A 742 -18.01 23.10 0.40
CA ILE A 742 -17.27 21.82 0.40
C ILE A 742 -17.15 21.30 1.84
N LEU A 743 -16.83 22.16 2.82
CA LEU A 743 -16.73 21.78 4.22
C LEU A 743 -18.08 21.34 4.81
N ALA A 744 -19.19 21.97 4.39
CA ALA A 744 -20.53 21.57 4.79
C ALA A 744 -20.85 20.15 4.30
N ARG A 745 -20.46 19.80 3.07
CA ARG A 745 -20.64 18.45 2.51
C ARG A 745 -19.71 17.43 3.19
N TYR A 746 -18.47 17.80 3.49
CA TYR A 746 -17.55 16.96 4.26
C TYR A 746 -18.11 16.59 5.64
N ARG A 747 -18.77 17.56 6.33
CA ARG A 747 -19.38 17.35 7.65
C ARG A 747 -20.69 16.57 7.63
N ALA A 748 -21.39 16.54 6.49
CA ALA A 748 -22.66 15.86 6.30
C ALA A 748 -22.62 15.06 4.97
N PRO A 749 -21.74 14.05 4.86
CA PRO A 749 -21.56 13.27 3.65
C PRO A 749 -22.71 12.29 3.44
N ARG A 750 -23.02 11.95 2.18
CA ARG A 750 -24.00 10.92 1.82
C ARG A 750 -23.55 9.52 2.21
N ASP A 751 -22.28 9.25 2.01
CA ASP A 751 -21.61 7.99 2.28
C ASP A 751 -20.11 8.23 2.61
N PRO A 752 -19.35 7.21 3.06
CA PRO A 752 -17.94 7.37 3.40
C PRO A 752 -17.04 7.82 2.24
N MET A 753 -17.37 7.47 0.99
CA MET A 753 -16.61 7.90 -0.18
C MET A 753 -16.85 9.38 -0.49
N ASP A 754 -18.08 9.88 -0.34
CA ASP A 754 -18.39 11.31 -0.48
C ASP A 754 -17.64 12.16 0.56
N GLU A 755 -17.48 11.66 1.82
CA GLU A 755 -16.63 12.29 2.84
C GLU A 755 -15.20 12.46 2.34
N VAL A 756 -14.56 11.37 1.88
CA VAL A 756 -13.17 11.37 1.40
C VAL A 756 -13.01 12.22 0.15
N ARG A 757 -13.98 12.20 -0.77
CA ARG A 757 -13.96 12.96 -2.02
C ARG A 757 -13.99 14.46 -1.75
N ASN A 758 -14.90 14.93 -0.88
CA ASN A 758 -14.96 16.34 -0.48
C ASN A 758 -13.66 16.78 0.22
N LEU A 759 -13.16 15.99 1.16
CA LEU A 759 -11.91 16.26 1.87
C LEU A 759 -10.71 16.35 0.91
N SER A 760 -10.56 15.38 0.02
CA SER A 760 -9.43 15.32 -0.91
C SER A 760 -9.37 16.51 -1.87
N SER A 761 -10.53 17.08 -2.25
CA SER A 761 -10.61 18.25 -3.12
C SER A 761 -9.94 19.48 -2.52
N LEU A 762 -9.94 19.61 -1.18
CA LEU A 762 -9.34 20.75 -0.45
C LEU A 762 -7.82 20.83 -0.65
N GLY A 763 -7.17 19.74 -1.03
CA GLY A 763 -5.76 19.74 -1.42
C GLY A 763 -5.44 20.57 -2.68
N ARG A 764 -6.47 20.99 -3.44
CA ARG A 764 -6.35 21.78 -4.67
C ARG A 764 -6.54 23.28 -4.48
N LEU A 765 -6.80 23.76 -3.27
CA LEU A 765 -6.91 25.19 -2.97
C LEU A 765 -5.67 25.96 -3.45
N ARG A 766 -5.86 27.23 -3.83
CA ARG A 766 -4.77 28.11 -4.28
C ARG A 766 -4.61 29.36 -3.41
N ASP A 767 -5.64 29.75 -2.68
CA ASP A 767 -5.58 30.87 -1.77
C ASP A 767 -4.91 30.48 -0.44
N PRO A 768 -3.80 31.14 -0.04
CA PRO A 768 -3.10 30.83 1.20
C PRO A 768 -3.95 31.01 2.46
N GLY A 769 -4.88 31.97 2.47
CA GLY A 769 -5.75 32.24 3.63
C GLY A 769 -6.79 31.11 3.81
N LEU A 770 -7.35 30.58 2.71
CA LEU A 770 -8.24 29.41 2.75
C LEU A 770 -7.47 28.16 3.14
N ALA A 771 -6.24 28.02 2.66
CA ALA A 771 -5.37 26.89 3.03
C ALA A 771 -5.05 26.88 4.53
N GLU A 772 -4.75 28.05 5.14
CA GLU A 772 -4.50 28.15 6.58
C GLU A 772 -5.72 27.72 7.42
N GLN A 773 -6.94 28.05 6.96
CA GLN A 773 -8.18 27.59 7.62
C GLN A 773 -8.26 26.05 7.61
N VAL A 774 -8.05 25.41 6.45
CA VAL A 774 -8.11 23.95 6.30
C VAL A 774 -6.99 23.25 7.09
N LEU A 775 -5.77 23.80 7.09
CA LEU A 775 -4.65 23.29 7.88
C LEU A 775 -4.95 23.29 9.38
N GLY A 776 -5.62 24.35 9.90
CA GLY A 776 -6.10 24.39 11.29
C GLY A 776 -7.07 23.24 11.60
N LEU A 777 -7.96 22.88 10.64
CA LEU A 777 -8.89 21.77 10.80
C LEU A 777 -8.16 20.40 10.83
N CYS A 778 -7.01 20.26 10.19
CA CYS A 778 -6.20 19.02 10.25
C CYS A 778 -5.73 18.68 11.68
N LEU A 779 -5.57 19.67 12.55
CA LEU A 779 -5.18 19.50 13.94
C LEU A 779 -6.37 19.36 14.90
N THR A 780 -7.60 19.60 14.44
CA THR A 780 -8.77 19.68 15.35
C THR A 780 -9.94 18.80 14.92
N GLU A 781 -10.42 18.93 13.69
CA GLU A 781 -11.67 18.34 13.21
C GLU A 781 -11.46 17.17 12.25
N ILE A 782 -10.49 17.28 11.32
CA ILE A 782 -10.25 16.25 10.32
C ILE A 782 -9.66 15.00 11.00
N ARG A 783 -10.19 13.82 10.64
CA ARG A 783 -9.75 12.55 11.21
C ARG A 783 -8.23 12.38 11.05
N SER A 784 -7.58 11.92 12.11
CA SER A 784 -6.12 11.77 12.18
C SER A 784 -5.56 10.86 11.06
N GLN A 785 -6.32 9.87 10.63
CA GLN A 785 -5.97 8.99 9.52
C GLN A 785 -5.99 9.66 8.13
N ASN A 786 -6.73 10.76 7.95
CA ASN A 786 -6.91 11.46 6.67
C ASN A 786 -6.03 12.73 6.56
N ALA A 787 -5.77 13.39 7.68
CA ALA A 787 -5.05 14.66 7.72
C ALA A 787 -3.64 14.60 7.07
N PRO A 788 -2.80 13.54 7.28
CA PRO A 788 -1.48 13.46 6.63
C PRO A 788 -1.54 13.50 5.10
N TYR A 789 -2.51 12.82 4.50
CA TYR A 789 -2.69 12.79 3.04
C TYR A 789 -3.15 14.14 2.48
N LEU A 790 -4.05 14.82 3.20
CA LEU A 790 -4.49 16.17 2.81
C LEU A 790 -3.34 17.16 2.86
N ILE A 791 -2.55 17.15 3.95
CA ILE A 791 -1.37 18.04 4.09
C ILE A 791 -0.37 17.74 2.98
N ALA A 792 -0.09 16.49 2.63
CA ALA A 792 0.78 16.12 1.51
C ALA A 792 0.26 16.65 0.17
N SER A 793 -1.05 16.56 -0.09
CA SER A 793 -1.68 17.13 -1.29
C SER A 793 -1.54 18.65 -1.34
N MET A 794 -1.77 19.34 -0.22
CA MET A 794 -1.59 20.78 -0.11
C MET A 794 -0.13 21.22 -0.30
N LEU A 795 0.83 20.47 0.23
CA LEU A 795 2.27 20.70 -0.01
C LEU A 795 2.64 20.58 -1.49
N SER A 796 2.00 19.64 -2.21
CA SER A 796 2.24 19.43 -3.64
C SER A 796 1.68 20.54 -4.50
N THR A 797 0.73 21.32 -3.98
CA THR A 797 0.07 22.43 -4.72
C THR A 797 0.92 23.68 -4.68
N ARG A 798 1.34 24.15 -5.85
CA ARG A 798 2.33 25.21 -6.03
C ARG A 798 2.04 26.48 -5.20
N GLU A 799 0.81 26.98 -5.25
CA GLU A 799 0.43 28.28 -4.67
C GLU A 799 0.36 28.26 -3.14
N ILE A 800 -0.02 27.13 -2.56
CA ILE A 800 -0.19 26.97 -1.10
C ILE A 800 0.90 26.09 -0.45
N GLY A 801 1.70 25.38 -1.23
CA GLY A 801 2.78 24.54 -0.71
C GLY A 801 3.71 25.28 0.25
N PRO A 802 4.18 26.49 -0.05
CA PRO A 802 5.01 27.27 0.88
C PRO A 802 4.32 27.65 2.20
N THR A 803 3.02 27.92 2.18
CA THR A 803 2.22 28.18 3.39
C THR A 803 2.04 26.89 4.19
N THR A 804 1.73 25.78 3.51
CA THR A 804 1.62 24.47 4.12
C THR A 804 2.95 24.02 4.75
N TRP A 805 4.08 24.28 4.09
CA TRP A 805 5.39 23.96 4.66
C TRP A 805 5.67 24.71 5.96
N ARG A 806 5.40 26.03 6.01
CA ARG A 806 5.53 26.83 7.24
C ARG A 806 4.65 26.31 8.37
N PHE A 807 3.44 25.82 8.02
CA PHE A 807 2.55 25.20 8.99
C PHE A 807 3.12 23.89 9.52
N VAL A 808 3.69 23.04 8.66
CA VAL A 808 4.37 21.81 9.07
C VAL A 808 5.55 22.10 9.99
N GLU A 809 6.40 23.09 9.66
CA GLU A 809 7.52 23.52 10.52
C GLU A 809 7.06 23.94 11.91
N ALA A 810 5.95 24.68 11.99
CA ALA A 810 5.42 25.23 13.25
C ALA A 810 4.74 24.16 14.13
N HIS A 811 4.08 23.15 13.52
CA HIS A 811 3.20 22.22 14.22
C HIS A 811 3.66 20.75 14.17
N LEU A 812 4.90 20.48 13.71
CA LEU A 812 5.37 19.09 13.59
C LEU A 812 5.26 18.28 14.91
N PRO A 813 5.61 18.82 16.09
CA PRO A 813 5.46 18.08 17.34
C PRO A 813 4.01 17.68 17.63
N GLU A 814 3.04 18.57 17.37
CA GLU A 814 1.62 18.31 17.55
C GLU A 814 1.10 17.27 16.56
N MET A 815 1.56 17.31 15.30
CA MET A 815 1.26 16.30 14.30
C MET A 815 1.81 14.93 14.68
N MET A 816 3.04 14.89 15.24
CA MET A 816 3.68 13.65 15.68
C MET A 816 2.95 12.98 16.85
N ASP A 817 2.29 13.76 17.68
CA ASP A 817 1.45 13.26 18.79
C ASP A 817 0.08 12.79 18.31
N ARG A 818 -0.54 13.55 17.37
CA ARG A 818 -1.92 13.33 16.93
C ARG A 818 -2.07 12.27 15.85
N PHE A 819 -1.16 12.22 14.86
CA PHE A 819 -1.34 11.37 13.69
C PHE A 819 -0.82 9.95 13.92
N PRO A 820 -1.45 8.92 13.32
CA PRO A 820 -0.99 7.55 13.47
C PRO A 820 0.49 7.39 13.05
N ALA A 821 1.22 6.58 13.79
CA ALA A 821 2.66 6.41 13.61
C ALA A 821 3.04 5.91 12.22
N ASN A 822 2.18 5.09 11.60
CA ASN A 822 2.35 4.53 10.26
C ASN A 822 1.99 5.51 9.13
N SER A 823 1.35 6.65 9.41
CA SER A 823 0.91 7.60 8.38
C SER A 823 1.54 9.00 8.46
N ILE A 824 2.16 9.38 9.58
CA ILE A 824 2.77 10.71 9.74
C ILE A 824 3.81 11.03 8.65
N HIS A 825 4.59 10.04 8.18
CA HIS A 825 5.58 10.23 7.13
C HIS A 825 4.95 10.66 5.78
N ARG A 826 3.65 10.36 5.56
CA ARG A 826 2.90 10.75 4.35
C ARG A 826 2.85 12.27 4.16
N VAL A 827 2.86 13.04 5.26
CA VAL A 827 2.95 14.52 5.21
C VAL A 827 4.09 14.98 4.29
N PHE A 828 5.22 14.29 4.32
CA PHE A 828 6.42 14.68 3.59
C PHE A 828 6.42 14.26 2.12
N GLU A 829 5.49 13.43 1.68
CA GLU A 829 5.37 13.00 0.27
C GLU A 829 5.03 14.17 -0.68
N GLY A 830 4.48 15.27 -0.15
CA GLY A 830 4.20 16.50 -0.91
C GLY A 830 5.42 17.42 -1.15
N ILE A 831 6.53 17.22 -0.42
CA ILE A 831 7.75 18.04 -0.50
C ILE A 831 8.28 18.23 -1.92
N PRO A 832 8.30 17.23 -2.80
CA PRO A 832 8.75 17.41 -4.19
C PRO A 832 8.04 18.54 -4.96
N GLY A 833 6.83 18.91 -4.56
CA GLY A 833 6.10 20.07 -5.09
C GLY A 833 6.76 21.44 -4.84
N LEU A 834 7.71 21.51 -3.90
CA LEU A 834 8.48 22.72 -3.56
C LEU A 834 9.76 22.90 -4.40
N GLY A 835 9.91 22.16 -5.51
CA GLY A 835 11.12 22.14 -6.35
C GLY A 835 11.31 23.38 -7.25
N GLN A 836 10.58 24.49 -7.04
CA GLN A 836 10.71 25.71 -7.86
C GLN A 836 12.07 26.40 -7.64
N VAL A 837 12.54 27.04 -8.73
CA VAL A 837 13.76 27.85 -8.70
C VAL A 837 13.44 29.33 -9.00
N ASP A 838 14.32 30.24 -8.61
CA ASP A 838 14.27 31.64 -9.01
C ASP A 838 14.83 31.83 -10.43
N ALA A 839 14.87 33.07 -10.91
CA ALA A 839 15.39 33.42 -12.24
C ALA A 839 16.90 33.13 -12.41
N ALA A 840 17.65 32.98 -11.31
CA ALA A 840 19.06 32.61 -11.33
C ALA A 840 19.27 31.09 -11.24
N GLY A 841 18.19 30.30 -11.13
CA GLY A 841 18.24 28.84 -10.96
C GLY A 841 18.50 28.41 -9.51
N THR A 842 18.36 29.30 -8.53
CA THR A 842 18.53 28.98 -7.10
C THR A 842 17.24 28.36 -6.57
N PRO A 843 17.30 27.23 -5.81
CA PRO A 843 16.14 26.64 -5.18
C PRO A 843 15.48 27.65 -4.21
N ARG A 844 14.15 27.73 -4.26
CA ARG A 844 13.41 28.63 -3.38
C ARG A 844 13.22 28.08 -1.97
N TYR A 845 13.07 26.78 -1.84
CA TYR A 845 12.65 26.11 -0.60
C TYR A 845 13.53 24.93 -0.21
N ALA A 846 14.22 24.28 -1.16
CA ALA A 846 14.88 22.99 -0.94
C ALA A 846 15.92 23.03 0.19
N ASP A 847 16.68 24.12 0.33
CA ASP A 847 17.72 24.24 1.38
C ASP A 847 17.10 24.39 2.78
N GLN A 848 15.99 25.17 2.90
CA GLN A 848 15.24 25.30 4.14
C GLN A 848 14.63 23.96 4.56
N VAL A 849 13.97 23.27 3.62
CA VAL A 849 13.35 21.95 3.86
C VAL A 849 14.38 20.94 4.37
N ARG A 850 15.54 20.84 3.70
CA ARG A 850 16.62 19.93 4.12
C ARG A 850 17.11 20.23 5.52
N SER A 851 17.42 21.49 5.79
CA SER A 851 17.96 21.90 7.10
C SER A 851 17.00 21.62 8.25
N PHE A 852 15.70 21.87 8.04
CA PHE A 852 14.67 21.58 9.04
C PHE A 852 14.55 20.09 9.30
N LEU A 853 14.38 19.27 8.26
CA LEU A 853 14.15 17.83 8.38
C LEU A 853 15.34 17.11 9.01
N ASP A 854 16.59 17.54 8.71
CA ASP A 854 17.79 16.95 9.32
C ASP A 854 17.77 17.11 10.85
N SER A 855 17.28 18.24 11.34
CA SER A 855 17.18 18.50 12.78
C SER A 855 15.96 17.87 13.44
N ALA A 856 14.86 17.71 12.71
CA ALA A 856 13.55 17.38 13.28
C ALA A 856 13.22 15.87 13.21
N ILE A 857 13.74 15.12 12.21
CA ILE A 857 13.35 13.72 11.96
C ILE A 857 14.44 12.76 12.45
N GLN A 858 14.03 11.75 13.24
CA GLN A 858 14.91 10.73 13.81
C GLN A 858 14.34 9.31 13.59
N GLY A 859 15.19 8.28 13.78
CA GLY A 859 14.81 6.86 13.72
C GLY A 859 14.45 6.38 12.30
N ALA A 860 13.70 5.28 12.22
CA ALA A 860 13.37 4.58 10.97
C ALA A 860 12.67 5.47 9.91
N ARG A 861 11.94 6.51 10.35
CA ARG A 861 11.25 7.47 9.46
C ARG A 861 12.22 8.32 8.60
N ARG A 862 13.49 8.47 9.01
CA ARG A 862 14.51 9.25 8.25
C ARG A 862 14.59 8.79 6.79
N ARG A 863 14.53 7.48 6.55
CA ARG A 863 14.65 6.93 5.19
C ARG A 863 13.49 7.35 4.28
N LEU A 864 12.25 7.23 4.74
CA LEU A 864 11.07 7.61 3.95
C LEU A 864 11.06 9.11 3.62
N VAL A 865 11.50 9.94 4.58
CA VAL A 865 11.65 11.38 4.37
C VAL A 865 12.83 11.69 3.44
N ALA A 866 13.94 10.93 3.53
CA ALA A 866 15.08 11.08 2.63
C ALA A 866 14.72 10.87 1.15
N GLN A 867 13.82 9.94 0.85
CA GLN A 867 13.28 9.73 -0.51
C GLN A 867 12.56 10.97 -1.04
N SER A 868 11.73 11.61 -0.21
CA SER A 868 11.02 12.84 -0.59
C SER A 868 11.98 14.01 -0.85
N VAL A 869 13.06 14.12 -0.06
CA VAL A 869 14.12 15.13 -0.25
C VAL A 869 14.92 14.87 -1.53
N GLU A 870 15.22 13.62 -1.86
CA GLU A 870 15.91 13.29 -3.12
C GLU A 870 15.02 13.56 -4.35
N ARG A 871 13.72 13.27 -4.28
CA ARG A 871 12.77 13.65 -5.34
C ARG A 871 12.64 15.16 -5.48
N LEU A 872 12.69 15.91 -4.39
CA LEU A 872 12.74 17.37 -4.42
C LEU A 872 13.95 17.86 -5.23
N GLU A 873 15.13 17.28 -5.02
CA GLU A 873 16.34 17.67 -5.77
C GLU A 873 16.23 17.29 -7.26
N ALA A 874 15.67 16.13 -7.59
CA ALA A 874 15.39 15.77 -8.99
C ALA A 874 14.47 16.80 -9.67
N ASN A 875 13.44 17.27 -8.96
CA ASN A 875 12.53 18.31 -9.45
C ASN A 875 13.22 19.67 -9.57
N VAL A 876 14.09 20.06 -8.64
CA VAL A 876 14.92 21.27 -8.75
C VAL A 876 15.80 21.22 -10.00
N ARG A 877 16.40 20.07 -10.31
CA ARG A 877 17.22 19.90 -11.52
C ARG A 877 16.38 20.04 -12.79
N LEU A 878 15.19 19.45 -12.81
CA LEU A 878 14.25 19.66 -13.93
C LEU A 878 13.90 21.15 -14.05
N ALA A 879 13.50 21.81 -12.93
CA ALA A 879 13.11 23.21 -12.92
C ALA A 879 14.18 24.14 -13.51
N ARG A 880 15.47 23.86 -13.27
CA ARG A 880 16.61 24.61 -13.85
C ARG A 880 16.70 24.50 -15.39
N ARG A 881 16.22 23.39 -15.96
CA ARG A 881 16.24 23.16 -17.43
C ARG A 881 15.02 23.72 -18.15
N LEU A 882 13.90 23.88 -17.45
CA LEU A 882 12.61 24.26 -18.05
C LEU A 882 12.67 25.54 -18.90
N PRO A 883 13.34 26.65 -18.51
CA PRO A 883 13.40 27.85 -19.34
C PRO A 883 13.99 27.62 -20.75
N ALA A 884 14.85 26.61 -20.89
CA ALA A 884 15.48 26.28 -22.16
C ALA A 884 14.71 25.21 -22.97
N GLU A 885 13.82 24.46 -22.34
CA GLU A 885 13.16 23.30 -22.97
C GLU A 885 11.65 23.45 -23.17
N LEU A 886 10.95 24.30 -22.40
CA LEU A 886 9.48 24.41 -22.45
C LEU A 886 8.93 24.82 -23.83
N ALA A 887 9.68 25.58 -24.61
CA ALA A 887 9.27 25.95 -25.96
C ALA A 887 9.14 24.71 -26.91
N GLU A 888 9.81 23.62 -26.59
CA GLU A 888 9.75 22.37 -27.36
C GLU A 888 8.35 21.71 -27.25
N LEU A 889 7.57 22.01 -26.22
CA LEU A 889 6.19 21.55 -26.07
C LEU A 889 5.23 22.19 -27.10
N GLY A 890 5.64 23.26 -27.80
CA GLY A 890 4.84 23.91 -28.86
C GLY A 890 4.50 22.98 -30.07
N GLY A 891 5.15 21.83 -30.16
CA GLY A 891 4.88 20.81 -31.19
C GLY A 891 3.72 19.85 -30.85
N LEU A 892 3.03 20.00 -29.70
CA LEU A 892 1.96 19.10 -29.24
C LEU A 892 0.62 19.27 -29.96
N ALA A 893 0.51 20.08 -31.02
CA ALA A 893 -0.69 20.07 -31.84
C ALA A 893 -0.84 18.64 -32.46
N PRO A 894 -1.99 17.94 -32.30
CA PRO A 894 -2.16 16.60 -32.79
C PRO A 894 -1.87 16.56 -34.31
N ARG A 895 -0.97 15.68 -34.73
CA ARG A 895 -0.76 15.42 -36.14
C ARG A 895 -2.05 14.76 -36.63
N ARG A 896 -2.81 15.48 -37.49
CA ARG A 896 -4.04 15.02 -38.14
C ARG A 896 -3.75 13.87 -39.12
#